data_8bd34778162fb2978ee42c801f8f8ac4
#
_entry.id   8bd34778162fb2978ee42c801f8f8ac4
#
_cell.length_a   1.000
_cell.length_b   1.000
_cell.length_c   1.000
_cell.angle_alpha   90.00
_cell.angle_beta   90.00
_cell.angle_gamma   90.00
#
_symmetry.space_group_name_H-M   'P 1'
#
loop_
_entity.id
_entity.type
_entity.pdbx_description
1 polymer ?
#
loop_
_entity_poly.entity_id
_entity_poly.type
_entity_poly.pdbx_seq_one_letter_code
_entity_poly.pdbx_strand_id
1 'polypeptide(L)'
;MSAVQPQEAFAVPAWSSPLAENPEVVLELRNLTKHYARRRGQSAPPAVQQVSLQVRRGEVLCLMGTSGSGKSTLLRHINRLIEPSSGEVLIDGSAISQLSAQELRTLRSRRIGMVFQHFGLLPHRSVRDNVALPLELRGEPEALRHAAADLQLHAMGLDGWGDHYPHELSGGMQQRVGLARALVSEPDILLMDEPFSALDPTIRRDLQSHFLQVVRERGITTLLVTHDPAEALRLADRIAVLRHGQLIQVGTPEELLKQPADAEVADFFQEHGARSATPMATIAPRKSATTPAPLSPGLSFAQALLLGPAALAASGRGGLYWLGFALELGAVAALGQGLATASFAWAALALIGLLSSRLLSVALARRPSRLRRSDWRLPWLVLLLSQALVLWRVLATDASGPWLQFPADRQVLLGTAAAIDQLIAWSQVTFESTFVGVIVAVRTVIESTESLLGWLPWPVPALALVLLAWRSAGAALALTSAAALLYIGLFGFWERTIATLALVGSSVLISLLIGVPAGILLAKRALARRLITPLLDVMQTLPTFVYLIPAVAFFSVGKTPAVIATVIFALAPMIRLTALGIQEVPKTAVEAALAHGATPWQILTKVELPLAAGSLLLGINQTLVMSLSMVVVAALIGAGGLGYDVMTALRNIKGGEGMLAGAAIVFCALIPDRIIQATLRQRDRTLHQS
;
A
#
# COMPACT_ATOMS: atom_id res chain seq x y z
N MET A 1 -1.05 -44.69 -36.33
CA MET A 1 -1.78 -45.25 -35.18
C MET A 1 -0.75 -45.58 -34.12
N SER A 2 -0.51 -44.69 -33.21
CA SER A 2 0.40 -44.85 -32.08
C SER A 2 -0.44 -44.65 -30.81
N ALA A 3 -0.53 -45.69 -30.01
CA ALA A 3 -1.37 -45.74 -28.80
C ALA A 3 -0.80 -44.80 -27.74
N VAL A 4 -1.64 -43.86 -27.31
CA VAL A 4 -1.41 -43.03 -26.10
C VAL A 4 -1.61 -43.94 -24.91
N GLN A 5 -0.54 -44.19 -24.16
CA GLN A 5 -0.64 -44.84 -22.83
C GLN A 5 -1.40 -43.94 -21.87
N PRO A 6 -2.27 -44.48 -20.97
CA PRO A 6 -2.90 -43.70 -19.94
C PRO A 6 -1.84 -43.24 -18.93
N GLN A 7 -1.78 -41.92 -18.72
CA GLN A 7 -0.97 -41.31 -17.66
C GLN A 7 -1.36 -41.91 -16.31
N GLU A 8 -0.37 -42.34 -15.57
CA GLU A 8 -0.43 -42.78 -14.20
C GLU A 8 -1.29 -41.81 -13.37
N ALA A 9 -2.33 -42.34 -12.78
CA ALA A 9 -3.11 -41.65 -11.78
C ALA A 9 -2.16 -41.24 -10.65
N PHE A 10 -1.96 -39.93 -10.48
CA PHE A 10 -1.22 -39.41 -9.33
C PHE A 10 -1.82 -39.99 -8.06
N ALA A 11 -1.02 -40.79 -7.37
CA ALA A 11 -1.37 -41.36 -6.08
C ALA A 11 -1.72 -40.19 -5.14
N VAL A 12 -2.96 -40.15 -4.69
CA VAL A 12 -3.40 -39.28 -3.60
C VAL A 12 -2.51 -39.63 -2.41
N PRO A 13 -1.80 -38.67 -1.81
CA PRO A 13 -1.01 -38.94 -0.62
C PRO A 13 -1.94 -39.59 0.40
N ALA A 14 -1.57 -40.75 0.92
CA ALA A 14 -2.31 -41.50 1.90
C ALA A 14 -2.28 -40.77 3.25
N TRP A 15 -3.09 -39.73 3.38
CA TRP A 15 -3.51 -39.23 4.68
C TRP A 15 -4.90 -39.84 5.05
N SER A 16 -5.02 -41.13 4.82
CA SER A 16 -6.00 -41.97 5.44
C SER A 16 -5.59 -42.16 6.90
N SER A 17 -6.04 -41.22 7.74
CA SER A 17 -5.96 -41.36 9.19
C SER A 17 -6.74 -42.56 9.69
N PRO A 18 -6.34 -43.13 10.83
CA PRO A 18 -7.10 -44.17 11.50
C PRO A 18 -8.53 -43.69 11.74
N LEU A 19 -9.47 -44.57 11.52
CA LEU A 19 -10.91 -44.42 11.62
C LEU A 19 -11.32 -43.41 12.69
N ALA A 20 -11.94 -42.28 12.24
CA ALA A 20 -12.58 -41.34 13.15
C ALA A 20 -13.59 -42.05 14.03
N GLU A 21 -13.60 -41.76 15.33
CA GLU A 21 -14.53 -42.35 16.31
C GLU A 21 -16.00 -42.10 15.94
N ASN A 22 -16.28 -41.19 14.99
CA ASN A 22 -17.59 -40.92 14.42
C ASN A 22 -17.48 -40.61 12.91
N PRO A 23 -17.76 -41.57 12.00
CA PRO A 23 -17.59 -41.42 10.55
C PRO A 23 -18.54 -40.39 9.94
N GLU A 24 -19.52 -39.88 10.64
CA GLU A 24 -20.41 -38.81 10.17
C GLU A 24 -19.81 -37.38 10.35
N VAL A 25 -18.85 -37.20 11.25
CA VAL A 25 -18.28 -35.88 11.55
C VAL A 25 -17.13 -35.53 10.58
N VAL A 26 -17.32 -34.51 9.73
CA VAL A 26 -16.31 -34.04 8.77
C VAL A 26 -15.48 -32.93 9.37
N LEU A 27 -16.08 -32.01 10.13
CA LEU A 27 -15.42 -30.86 10.73
C LEU A 27 -15.68 -30.84 12.23
N GLU A 28 -14.59 -30.72 13.00
CA GLU A 28 -14.65 -30.59 14.46
C GLU A 28 -13.78 -29.45 14.94
N LEU A 29 -14.35 -28.58 15.76
CA LEU A 29 -13.68 -27.50 16.45
C LEU A 29 -13.56 -27.90 17.93
N ARG A 30 -12.33 -27.86 18.48
CA ARG A 30 -12.07 -28.23 19.89
C ARG A 30 -11.52 -27.04 20.65
N ASN A 31 -12.30 -26.50 21.58
CA ASN A 31 -11.92 -25.44 22.53
C ASN A 31 -11.21 -24.26 21.86
N LEU A 32 -11.67 -23.83 20.68
CA LEU A 32 -11.08 -22.76 19.92
C LEU A 32 -11.18 -21.43 20.66
N THR A 33 -10.04 -20.76 20.80
CA THR A 33 -9.94 -19.42 21.41
C THR A 33 -9.10 -18.52 20.53
N LYS A 34 -9.52 -17.25 20.37
CA LYS A 34 -8.78 -16.23 19.63
C LYS A 34 -8.70 -14.91 20.36
N HIS A 35 -7.48 -14.48 20.66
CA HIS A 35 -7.14 -13.14 21.15
C HIS A 35 -6.47 -12.34 20.03
N TYR A 36 -6.94 -11.12 19.78
CA TYR A 36 -6.25 -10.19 18.89
C TYR A 36 -5.37 -9.24 19.73
N ALA A 37 -4.10 -9.12 19.36
CA ALA A 37 -3.18 -8.20 20.02
C ALA A 37 -3.63 -6.74 19.84
N ARG A 38 -3.87 -6.01 20.95
CA ARG A 38 -4.10 -4.56 20.97
C ARG A 38 -2.82 -3.79 21.25
N ARG A 39 -2.71 -2.57 20.71
CA ARG A 39 -1.63 -1.64 21.04
C ARG A 39 -1.67 -1.29 22.52
N ARG A 40 -0.55 -1.62 23.24
CA ARG A 40 -0.18 -1.24 24.61
C ARG A 40 -1.32 -1.19 25.67
N GLY A 41 -1.39 -2.22 26.50
CA GLY A 41 -1.87 -2.10 27.89
C GLY A 41 -3.35 -2.33 28.17
N GLN A 42 -4.20 -2.70 27.19
CA GLN A 42 -5.60 -3.08 27.45
C GLN A 42 -5.84 -4.52 27.03
N SER A 43 -6.23 -5.36 27.97
CA SER A 43 -6.79 -6.70 27.72
C SER A 43 -8.12 -6.53 26.99
N ALA A 44 -8.21 -7.00 25.73
CA ALA A 44 -9.48 -7.09 25.04
C ALA A 44 -10.11 -8.45 25.31
N PRO A 45 -11.45 -8.56 25.43
CA PRO A 45 -12.10 -9.86 25.49
C PRO A 45 -11.74 -10.67 24.24
N PRO A 46 -11.66 -12.02 24.37
CA PRO A 46 -11.38 -12.88 23.23
C PRO A 46 -12.46 -12.72 22.15
N ALA A 47 -12.05 -12.73 20.88
CA ALA A 47 -13.00 -12.70 19.76
C ALA A 47 -13.74 -14.04 19.59
N VAL A 48 -13.10 -15.13 20.01
CA VAL A 48 -13.66 -16.48 20.12
C VAL A 48 -13.14 -17.05 21.42
N GLN A 49 -14.00 -17.66 22.23
CA GLN A 49 -13.67 -18.17 23.57
C GLN A 49 -14.19 -19.62 23.75
N GLN A 50 -13.25 -20.56 23.76
CA GLN A 50 -13.48 -21.99 24.05
C GLN A 50 -14.65 -22.61 23.26
N VAL A 51 -14.75 -22.27 21.95
CA VAL A 51 -15.81 -22.81 21.09
C VAL A 51 -15.49 -24.24 20.67
N SER A 52 -16.40 -25.15 20.95
CA SER A 52 -16.39 -26.56 20.47
C SER A 52 -17.63 -26.82 19.65
N LEU A 53 -17.50 -27.36 18.44
CA LEU A 53 -18.57 -27.53 17.47
C LEU A 53 -18.23 -28.66 16.52
N GLN A 54 -19.22 -29.50 16.18
CA GLN A 54 -19.10 -30.57 15.20
C GLN A 54 -20.09 -30.38 14.06
N VAL A 55 -19.62 -30.61 12.82
CA VAL A 55 -20.42 -30.54 11.59
C VAL A 55 -20.37 -31.89 10.90
N ARG A 56 -21.53 -32.41 10.55
CA ARG A 56 -21.70 -33.71 9.91
C ARG A 56 -21.55 -33.62 8.39
N ARG A 57 -21.25 -34.73 7.75
CA ARG A 57 -21.13 -34.78 6.29
C ARG A 57 -22.46 -34.42 5.61
N GLY A 58 -22.43 -33.53 4.65
CA GLY A 58 -23.60 -33.06 3.90
C GLY A 58 -24.54 -32.14 4.70
N GLU A 59 -24.22 -31.81 5.96
CA GLU A 59 -24.99 -30.90 6.80
C GLU A 59 -24.79 -29.42 6.38
N VAL A 60 -25.87 -28.66 6.42
CA VAL A 60 -25.86 -27.21 6.36
C VAL A 60 -25.98 -26.68 7.79
N LEU A 61 -24.85 -26.28 8.39
CA LEU A 61 -24.80 -25.65 9.71
C LEU A 61 -24.75 -24.13 9.57
N CYS A 62 -25.67 -23.44 10.21
CA CYS A 62 -25.68 -21.97 10.22
C CYS A 62 -25.05 -21.41 11.52
N LEU A 63 -24.10 -20.50 11.39
CA LEU A 63 -23.54 -19.71 12.50
C LEU A 63 -24.26 -18.38 12.60
N MET A 64 -24.98 -18.16 13.68
CA MET A 64 -25.74 -16.94 13.93
C MET A 64 -25.22 -16.15 15.13
N GLY A 65 -25.60 -14.88 15.21
CA GLY A 65 -25.29 -13.99 16.33
C GLY A 65 -25.13 -12.52 15.90
N THR A 66 -25.05 -11.62 16.85
CA THR A 66 -24.90 -10.18 16.61
C THR A 66 -23.59 -9.83 15.93
N SER A 67 -23.50 -8.62 15.34
CA SER A 67 -22.24 -8.14 14.75
C SER A 67 -21.13 -8.10 15.82
N GLY A 68 -19.95 -8.61 15.48
CA GLY A 68 -18.82 -8.71 16.41
C GLY A 68 -18.83 -9.93 17.34
N SER A 69 -19.80 -10.87 17.22
CA SER A 69 -19.86 -12.08 18.05
C SER A 69 -18.79 -13.14 17.74
N GLY A 70 -17.92 -12.94 16.74
CA GLY A 70 -16.81 -13.85 16.41
C GLY A 70 -17.05 -14.82 15.25
N LYS A 71 -18.21 -14.80 14.57
CA LYS A 71 -18.60 -15.73 13.49
C LYS A 71 -17.60 -15.81 12.34
N SER A 72 -17.28 -14.67 11.72
CA SER A 72 -16.32 -14.62 10.61
C SER A 72 -14.90 -14.98 11.05
N THR A 73 -14.54 -14.74 12.31
CA THR A 73 -13.28 -15.22 12.89
C THR A 73 -13.27 -16.75 13.00
N LEU A 74 -14.35 -17.32 13.48
CA LEU A 74 -14.50 -18.77 13.59
C LEU A 74 -14.43 -19.45 12.22
N LEU A 75 -15.14 -18.89 11.22
CA LEU A 75 -15.11 -19.38 9.84
C LEU A 75 -13.68 -19.39 9.27
N ARG A 76 -12.90 -18.30 9.52
CA ARG A 76 -11.51 -18.18 9.05
C ARG A 76 -10.52 -19.09 9.78
N HIS A 77 -10.87 -19.65 10.93
CA HIS A 77 -10.05 -20.68 11.56
C HIS A 77 -10.14 -22.02 10.82
N ILE A 78 -11.31 -22.36 10.24
CA ILE A 78 -11.54 -23.64 9.57
C ILE A 78 -10.64 -23.83 8.35
N ASN A 79 -10.41 -22.78 7.57
CA ASN A 79 -9.47 -22.84 6.46
C ASN A 79 -8.07 -22.31 6.84
N ARG A 80 -7.82 -22.09 8.15
CA ARG A 80 -6.56 -21.60 8.71
C ARG A 80 -6.07 -20.28 8.08
N LEU A 81 -6.99 -19.42 7.62
CA LEU A 81 -6.63 -18.03 7.24
C LEU A 81 -6.24 -17.23 8.48
N ILE A 82 -6.78 -17.58 9.64
CA ILE A 82 -6.43 -17.05 10.94
C ILE A 82 -6.02 -18.19 11.84
N GLU A 83 -4.83 -18.12 12.47
CA GLU A 83 -4.40 -19.08 13.46
C GLU A 83 -5.14 -18.87 14.78
N PRO A 84 -5.67 -19.92 15.43
CA PRO A 84 -6.23 -19.83 16.77
C PRO A 84 -5.13 -19.47 17.79
N SER A 85 -5.52 -18.88 18.93
CA SER A 85 -4.60 -18.66 20.06
C SER A 85 -4.44 -19.94 20.90
N SER A 86 -5.49 -20.74 20.97
CA SER A 86 -5.51 -22.09 21.56
C SER A 86 -6.66 -22.90 20.99
N GLY A 87 -6.65 -24.22 21.21
CA GLY A 87 -7.60 -25.14 20.61
C GLY A 87 -7.16 -25.57 19.20
N GLU A 88 -7.94 -26.45 18.58
CA GLU A 88 -7.62 -27.04 17.28
C GLU A 88 -8.85 -27.21 16.39
N VAL A 89 -8.62 -27.27 15.09
CA VAL A 89 -9.61 -27.61 14.06
C VAL A 89 -9.21 -28.93 13.43
N LEU A 90 -10.13 -29.87 13.39
CA LEU A 90 -9.95 -31.15 12.73
C LEU A 90 -10.88 -31.26 11.51
N ILE A 91 -10.33 -31.79 10.42
CA ILE A 91 -11.08 -32.15 9.21
C ILE A 91 -10.84 -33.64 8.96
N ASP A 92 -11.90 -34.40 8.90
CA ASP A 92 -11.87 -35.89 8.88
C ASP A 92 -10.92 -36.46 9.95
N GLY A 93 -11.00 -35.95 11.18
CA GLY A 93 -10.17 -36.35 12.31
C GLY A 93 -8.72 -35.88 12.31
N SER A 94 -8.27 -35.20 11.24
CA SER A 94 -6.89 -34.70 11.12
C SER A 94 -6.78 -33.22 11.51
N ALA A 95 -5.88 -32.88 12.43
CA ALA A 95 -5.66 -31.51 12.88
C ALA A 95 -5.00 -30.66 11.79
N ILE A 96 -5.68 -29.62 11.33
CA ILE A 96 -5.14 -28.73 10.27
C ILE A 96 -3.92 -27.93 10.71
N SER A 97 -3.68 -27.78 12.02
CA SER A 97 -2.51 -27.12 12.59
C SER A 97 -1.20 -27.88 12.30
N GLN A 98 -1.28 -29.21 12.11
CA GLN A 98 -0.14 -30.09 11.86
C GLN A 98 0.22 -30.17 10.37
N LEU A 99 -0.66 -29.71 9.47
CA LEU A 99 -0.44 -29.75 8.04
C LEU A 99 0.72 -28.84 7.64
N SER A 100 1.61 -29.34 6.77
CA SER A 100 2.64 -28.56 6.09
C SER A 100 1.99 -27.47 5.21
N ALA A 101 2.78 -26.48 4.83
CA ALA A 101 2.28 -25.41 3.96
C ALA A 101 1.77 -25.92 2.59
N GLN A 102 2.30 -27.05 2.10
CA GLN A 102 1.87 -27.65 0.84
C GLN A 102 0.54 -28.39 1.01
N GLU A 103 0.41 -29.21 2.06
CA GLU A 103 -0.83 -29.93 2.37
C GLU A 103 -1.99 -28.97 2.64
N LEU A 104 -1.72 -27.88 3.40
CA LEU A 104 -2.73 -26.85 3.65
C LEU A 104 -3.20 -26.15 2.35
N ARG A 105 -2.27 -25.89 1.41
CA ARG A 105 -2.66 -25.37 0.09
C ARG A 105 -3.51 -26.35 -0.69
N THR A 106 -3.16 -27.64 -0.66
CA THR A 106 -3.94 -28.69 -1.32
C THR A 106 -5.33 -28.83 -0.70
N LEU A 107 -5.44 -28.79 0.64
CA LEU A 107 -6.70 -28.77 1.34
C LEU A 107 -7.59 -27.60 0.89
N ARG A 108 -7.03 -26.37 0.90
CA ARG A 108 -7.75 -25.16 0.48
C ARG A 108 -8.15 -25.19 -0.99
N SER A 109 -7.31 -25.71 -1.86
CA SER A 109 -7.58 -25.69 -3.30
C SER A 109 -8.54 -26.79 -3.77
N ARG A 110 -8.59 -27.92 -3.08
CA ARG A 110 -9.35 -29.10 -3.53
C ARG A 110 -10.59 -29.40 -2.70
N ARG A 111 -10.54 -29.12 -1.38
CA ARG A 111 -11.58 -29.57 -0.46
C ARG A 111 -12.42 -28.47 0.16
N ILE A 112 -11.91 -27.24 0.17
CA ILE A 112 -12.61 -26.11 0.81
C ILE A 112 -12.93 -25.05 -0.23
N GLY A 113 -14.23 -24.80 -0.45
CA GLY A 113 -14.72 -23.61 -1.14
C GLY A 113 -15.00 -22.50 -0.14
N MET A 114 -14.75 -21.24 -0.52
CA MET A 114 -15.05 -20.10 0.34
C MET A 114 -15.73 -18.97 -0.41
N VAL A 115 -16.86 -18.50 0.16
CA VAL A 115 -17.59 -17.30 -0.28
C VAL A 115 -17.39 -16.20 0.75
N PHE A 116 -16.94 -15.03 0.31
CA PHE A 116 -16.60 -13.90 1.16
C PHE A 116 -17.73 -12.87 1.19
N GLN A 117 -17.90 -12.19 2.32
CA GLN A 117 -18.88 -11.12 2.53
C GLN A 117 -18.78 -9.99 1.50
N HIS A 118 -17.57 -9.59 1.11
CA HIS A 118 -17.28 -8.57 0.11
C HIS A 118 -16.79 -9.18 -1.21
N PHE A 119 -17.35 -10.31 -1.62
CA PHE A 119 -17.13 -11.07 -2.86
C PHE A 119 -15.68 -11.51 -3.10
N GLY A 120 -14.67 -10.72 -2.74
CA GLY A 120 -13.24 -10.99 -2.96
C GLY A 120 -12.89 -11.23 -4.42
N LEU A 121 -13.62 -10.61 -5.35
CA LEU A 121 -13.33 -10.68 -6.77
C LEU A 121 -12.09 -9.84 -7.10
N LEU A 122 -11.32 -10.29 -8.09
CA LEU A 122 -10.16 -9.58 -8.58
C LEU A 122 -10.61 -8.61 -9.69
N PRO A 123 -10.58 -7.28 -9.47
CA PRO A 123 -11.17 -6.32 -10.38
C PRO A 123 -10.44 -6.21 -11.73
N HIS A 124 -9.19 -6.63 -11.80
CA HIS A 124 -8.38 -6.65 -13.02
C HIS A 124 -8.58 -7.90 -13.88
N ARG A 125 -9.47 -8.82 -13.48
CA ARG A 125 -9.79 -10.07 -14.18
C ARG A 125 -11.23 -10.06 -14.66
N SER A 126 -11.48 -10.73 -15.78
CA SER A 126 -12.85 -10.99 -16.24
C SER A 126 -13.64 -11.84 -15.24
N VAL A 127 -14.93 -11.90 -15.39
CA VAL A 127 -15.83 -12.76 -14.60
C VAL A 127 -15.42 -14.22 -14.76
N ARG A 128 -15.18 -14.68 -15.98
CA ARG A 128 -14.70 -16.04 -16.29
C ARG A 128 -13.38 -16.34 -15.58
N ASP A 129 -12.42 -15.42 -15.64
CA ASP A 129 -11.12 -15.59 -14.99
C ASP A 129 -11.20 -15.55 -13.45
N ASN A 130 -12.16 -14.81 -12.89
CA ASN A 130 -12.44 -14.84 -11.46
C ASN A 130 -12.98 -16.20 -11.03
N VAL A 131 -13.92 -16.78 -11.79
CA VAL A 131 -14.45 -18.14 -11.51
C VAL A 131 -13.38 -19.18 -11.74
N ALA A 132 -12.58 -19.08 -12.80
CA ALA A 132 -11.51 -20.01 -13.13
C ALA A 132 -10.30 -19.97 -12.16
N LEU A 133 -10.19 -18.94 -11.29
CA LEU A 133 -9.04 -18.72 -10.42
C LEU A 133 -8.60 -19.95 -9.59
N PRO A 134 -9.49 -20.71 -8.91
CA PRO A 134 -9.08 -21.90 -8.16
C PRO A 134 -8.40 -22.96 -9.03
N LEU A 135 -8.88 -23.16 -10.24
CA LEU A 135 -8.33 -24.12 -11.20
C LEU A 135 -7.00 -23.62 -11.79
N GLU A 136 -6.90 -22.32 -12.04
CA GLU A 136 -5.63 -21.69 -12.46
C GLU A 136 -4.53 -21.85 -11.41
N LEU A 137 -4.87 -21.69 -10.12
CA LEU A 137 -3.91 -21.85 -9.02
C LEU A 137 -3.43 -23.29 -8.89
N ARG A 138 -4.21 -24.26 -9.33
CA ARG A 138 -3.84 -25.69 -9.43
C ARG A 138 -2.96 -25.99 -10.65
N GLY A 139 -2.88 -25.07 -11.62
CA GLY A 139 -2.15 -25.26 -12.88
C GLY A 139 -2.94 -25.95 -13.98
N GLU A 140 -4.28 -25.98 -13.89
CA GLU A 140 -5.13 -26.54 -14.94
C GLU A 140 -5.00 -25.76 -16.26
N PRO A 141 -5.02 -26.45 -17.42
CA PRO A 141 -4.93 -25.81 -18.73
C PRO A 141 -6.06 -24.79 -18.93
N GLU A 142 -5.76 -23.71 -19.67
CA GLU A 142 -6.69 -22.59 -19.87
C GLU A 142 -8.04 -23.02 -20.45
N ALA A 143 -8.02 -23.84 -21.50
CA ALA A 143 -9.25 -24.32 -22.12
C ALA A 143 -10.16 -25.10 -21.16
N LEU A 144 -9.58 -25.93 -20.30
CA LEU A 144 -10.35 -26.72 -19.31
C LEU A 144 -10.90 -25.84 -18.19
N ARG A 145 -10.08 -24.94 -17.65
CA ARG A 145 -10.53 -24.06 -16.58
C ARG A 145 -11.60 -23.06 -17.01
N HIS A 146 -11.51 -22.55 -18.27
CA HIS A 146 -12.53 -21.66 -18.84
C HIS A 146 -13.83 -22.42 -19.12
N ALA A 147 -13.77 -23.63 -19.69
CA ALA A 147 -14.97 -24.46 -19.89
C ALA A 147 -15.68 -24.77 -18.56
N ALA A 148 -14.93 -25.11 -17.51
CA ALA A 148 -15.50 -25.33 -16.18
C ALA A 148 -16.09 -24.05 -15.58
N ALA A 149 -15.44 -22.90 -15.78
CA ALA A 149 -15.94 -21.61 -15.32
C ALA A 149 -17.23 -21.22 -16.05
N ASP A 150 -17.33 -21.39 -17.36
CA ASP A 150 -18.52 -21.08 -18.16
C ASP A 150 -19.71 -22.00 -17.73
N LEU A 151 -19.45 -23.25 -17.42
CA LEU A 151 -20.46 -24.20 -16.91
C LEU A 151 -21.02 -23.74 -15.56
N GLN A 152 -20.14 -23.25 -14.66
CA GLN A 152 -20.59 -22.72 -13.37
C GLN A 152 -21.30 -21.36 -13.51
N LEU A 153 -20.87 -20.50 -14.47
CA LEU A 153 -21.56 -19.26 -14.76
C LEU A 153 -22.97 -19.51 -15.32
N HIS A 154 -23.11 -20.48 -16.21
CA HIS A 154 -24.40 -20.93 -16.71
C HIS A 154 -25.31 -21.42 -15.56
N ALA A 155 -24.81 -22.28 -14.70
CA ALA A 155 -25.55 -22.77 -13.52
C ALA A 155 -25.99 -21.64 -12.58
N MET A 156 -25.28 -20.51 -12.53
CA MET A 156 -25.63 -19.34 -11.72
C MET A 156 -26.48 -18.29 -12.46
N GLY A 157 -26.92 -18.59 -13.70
CA GLY A 157 -27.71 -17.67 -14.53
C GLY A 157 -26.94 -16.41 -14.94
N LEU A 158 -25.65 -16.58 -15.25
CA LEU A 158 -24.75 -15.52 -15.70
C LEU A 158 -24.25 -15.77 -17.11
N ASP A 159 -25.11 -16.33 -17.99
CA ASP A 159 -24.79 -16.54 -19.40
C ASP A 159 -24.42 -15.24 -20.10
N GLY A 160 -23.38 -15.26 -20.89
CA GLY A 160 -22.91 -14.08 -21.64
C GLY A 160 -22.09 -13.06 -20.83
N TRP A 161 -21.97 -13.22 -19.50
CA TRP A 161 -21.23 -12.30 -18.64
C TRP A 161 -19.76 -12.69 -18.42
N GLY A 162 -19.30 -13.79 -19.01
CA GLY A 162 -17.95 -14.33 -18.78
C GLY A 162 -16.81 -13.36 -19.10
N ASP A 163 -16.94 -12.57 -20.15
CA ASP A 163 -15.90 -11.62 -20.61
C ASP A 163 -16.01 -10.23 -19.99
N HIS A 164 -17.06 -9.97 -19.17
CA HIS A 164 -17.24 -8.73 -18.42
C HIS A 164 -16.32 -8.68 -17.20
N TYR A 165 -16.17 -7.49 -16.65
CA TYR A 165 -15.38 -7.29 -15.42
C TYR A 165 -16.28 -7.11 -14.20
N PRO A 166 -15.77 -7.36 -12.97
CA PRO A 166 -16.56 -7.25 -11.73
C PRO A 166 -17.29 -5.92 -11.57
N HIS A 167 -16.73 -4.84 -12.02
CA HIS A 167 -17.31 -3.51 -11.94
C HIS A 167 -18.53 -3.28 -12.85
N GLU A 168 -18.70 -4.08 -13.88
CA GLU A 168 -19.84 -4.03 -14.79
C GLU A 168 -21.07 -4.80 -14.24
N LEU A 169 -20.89 -5.50 -13.11
CA LEU A 169 -21.90 -6.36 -12.48
C LEU A 169 -22.61 -5.67 -11.32
N SER A 170 -23.90 -5.91 -11.17
CA SER A 170 -24.60 -5.57 -9.92
C SER A 170 -24.05 -6.37 -8.74
N GLY A 171 -24.24 -5.89 -7.50
CA GLY A 171 -23.80 -6.59 -6.29
C GLY A 171 -24.30 -8.05 -6.21
N GLY A 172 -25.54 -8.30 -6.64
CA GLY A 172 -26.11 -9.63 -6.72
C GLY A 172 -25.44 -10.54 -7.75
N MET A 173 -25.05 -9.98 -8.90
CA MET A 173 -24.27 -10.73 -9.91
C MET A 173 -22.86 -11.03 -9.41
N GLN A 174 -22.19 -10.06 -8.79
CA GLN A 174 -20.87 -10.28 -8.17
C GLN A 174 -20.90 -11.41 -7.14
N GLN A 175 -21.99 -11.51 -6.38
CA GLN A 175 -22.18 -12.57 -5.41
C GLN A 175 -22.35 -13.95 -6.05
N ARG A 176 -23.12 -14.04 -7.14
CA ARG A 176 -23.23 -15.26 -7.94
C ARG A 176 -21.88 -15.69 -8.53
N VAL A 177 -21.07 -14.74 -8.99
CA VAL A 177 -19.68 -15.00 -9.43
C VAL A 177 -18.83 -15.56 -8.29
N GLY A 178 -18.95 -14.99 -7.08
CA GLY A 178 -18.27 -15.48 -5.88
C GLY A 178 -18.66 -16.92 -5.52
N LEU A 179 -19.95 -17.24 -5.65
CA LEU A 179 -20.47 -18.59 -5.43
C LEU A 179 -20.00 -19.56 -6.53
N ALA A 180 -20.08 -19.18 -7.80
CA ALA A 180 -19.55 -19.94 -8.93
C ALA A 180 -18.06 -20.28 -8.74
N ARG A 181 -17.26 -19.29 -8.31
CA ARG A 181 -15.83 -19.47 -8.01
C ARG A 181 -15.60 -20.49 -6.88
N ALA A 182 -16.41 -20.44 -5.83
CA ALA A 182 -16.27 -21.38 -4.72
C ALA A 182 -16.64 -22.81 -5.11
N LEU A 183 -17.60 -22.97 -6.04
CA LEU A 183 -18.11 -24.28 -6.48
C LEU A 183 -17.34 -24.89 -7.67
N VAL A 184 -16.60 -24.11 -8.44
CA VAL A 184 -15.86 -24.61 -9.63
C VAL A 184 -14.80 -25.65 -9.28
N SER A 185 -14.33 -25.63 -8.04
CA SER A 185 -13.35 -26.59 -7.53
C SER A 185 -13.97 -27.89 -7.00
N GLU A 186 -15.31 -28.01 -7.03
CA GLU A 186 -16.07 -29.15 -6.49
C GLU A 186 -15.67 -29.49 -5.04
N PRO A 187 -15.83 -28.55 -4.09
CA PRO A 187 -15.34 -28.71 -2.74
C PRO A 187 -16.23 -29.69 -1.92
N ASP A 188 -15.63 -30.42 -0.96
CA ASP A 188 -16.36 -31.23 0.04
C ASP A 188 -16.96 -30.35 1.14
N ILE A 189 -16.30 -29.22 1.43
CA ILE A 189 -16.66 -28.27 2.49
C ILE A 189 -16.83 -26.88 1.88
N LEU A 190 -17.95 -26.23 2.12
CA LEU A 190 -18.24 -24.87 1.68
C LEU A 190 -18.37 -23.93 2.87
N LEU A 191 -17.53 -22.91 2.93
CA LEU A 191 -17.54 -21.87 3.97
C LEU A 191 -18.12 -20.59 3.38
N MET A 192 -19.16 -20.03 4.02
CA MET A 192 -19.86 -18.86 3.49
C MET A 192 -19.99 -17.77 4.56
N ASP A 193 -19.42 -16.59 4.30
CA ASP A 193 -19.47 -15.43 5.20
C ASP A 193 -20.48 -14.42 4.67
N GLU A 194 -21.69 -14.41 5.22
CA GLU A 194 -22.85 -13.56 4.86
C GLU A 194 -23.15 -13.52 3.34
N PRO A 195 -23.31 -14.69 2.69
CA PRO A 195 -23.35 -14.79 1.24
C PRO A 195 -24.56 -14.15 0.56
N PHE A 196 -25.61 -13.80 1.29
CA PHE A 196 -26.85 -13.27 0.72
C PHE A 196 -27.22 -11.86 1.23
N SER A 197 -26.35 -11.23 2.03
CA SER A 197 -26.63 -9.96 2.70
C SER A 197 -26.83 -8.77 1.75
N ALA A 198 -26.14 -8.77 0.61
CA ALA A 198 -26.17 -7.68 -0.38
C ALA A 198 -27.23 -7.84 -1.47
N LEU A 199 -28.19 -8.76 -1.30
CA LEU A 199 -29.18 -9.10 -2.31
C LEU A 199 -30.54 -8.50 -2.03
N ASP A 200 -31.26 -8.15 -3.11
CA ASP A 200 -32.68 -7.85 -3.13
C ASP A 200 -33.50 -9.03 -2.60
N PRO A 201 -34.57 -8.85 -1.85
CA PRO A 201 -35.35 -9.94 -1.25
C PRO A 201 -35.83 -11.01 -2.23
N THR A 202 -36.21 -10.63 -3.46
CA THR A 202 -36.68 -11.59 -4.48
C THR A 202 -35.53 -12.41 -5.03
N ILE A 203 -34.43 -11.76 -5.45
CA ILE A 203 -33.24 -12.42 -5.98
C ILE A 203 -32.60 -13.31 -4.92
N ARG A 204 -32.62 -12.86 -3.66
CA ARG A 204 -32.10 -13.62 -2.51
C ARG A 204 -32.79 -14.95 -2.35
N ARG A 205 -34.15 -14.99 -2.42
CA ARG A 205 -34.94 -16.23 -2.27
C ARG A 205 -34.63 -17.24 -3.36
N ASP A 206 -34.52 -16.78 -4.61
CA ASP A 206 -34.23 -17.64 -5.74
C ASP A 206 -32.83 -18.24 -5.64
N LEU A 207 -31.83 -17.40 -5.30
CA LEU A 207 -30.47 -17.86 -5.13
C LEU A 207 -30.30 -18.81 -3.94
N GLN A 208 -31.01 -18.58 -2.83
CA GLN A 208 -31.02 -19.47 -1.67
C GLN A 208 -31.60 -20.84 -2.03
N SER A 209 -32.69 -20.87 -2.82
CA SER A 209 -33.31 -22.14 -3.25
C SER A 209 -32.37 -22.90 -4.17
N HIS A 210 -31.78 -22.24 -5.14
CA HIS A 210 -30.81 -22.83 -6.06
C HIS A 210 -29.53 -23.34 -5.31
N PHE A 211 -29.02 -22.54 -4.41
CA PHE A 211 -27.88 -22.91 -3.55
C PHE A 211 -28.20 -24.20 -2.76
N LEU A 212 -29.34 -24.26 -2.08
CA LEU A 212 -29.72 -25.39 -1.27
C LEU A 212 -29.87 -26.68 -2.13
N GLN A 213 -30.42 -26.53 -3.34
CA GLN A 213 -30.53 -27.64 -4.30
C GLN A 213 -29.11 -28.16 -4.66
N VAL A 214 -28.20 -27.29 -5.09
CA VAL A 214 -26.83 -27.68 -5.48
C VAL A 214 -26.08 -28.37 -4.33
N VAL A 215 -26.15 -27.79 -3.12
CA VAL A 215 -25.48 -28.34 -1.94
C VAL A 215 -26.00 -29.70 -1.57
N ARG A 216 -27.33 -29.92 -1.60
CA ARG A 216 -27.95 -31.22 -1.27
C ARG A 216 -27.71 -32.29 -2.34
N GLU A 217 -27.83 -31.92 -3.63
CA GLU A 217 -27.55 -32.82 -4.74
C GLU A 217 -26.11 -33.33 -4.75
N ARG A 218 -25.14 -32.47 -4.38
CA ARG A 218 -23.72 -32.82 -4.35
C ARG A 218 -23.22 -33.32 -2.99
N GLY A 219 -24.05 -33.28 -1.94
CA GLY A 219 -23.67 -33.68 -0.59
C GLY A 219 -22.58 -32.80 0.05
N ILE A 220 -22.54 -31.51 -0.27
CA ILE A 220 -21.50 -30.57 0.20
C ILE A 220 -21.79 -30.17 1.65
N THR A 221 -20.82 -30.40 2.55
CA THR A 221 -20.89 -29.95 3.95
C THR A 221 -20.73 -28.43 3.98
N THR A 222 -21.72 -27.72 4.53
CA THR A 222 -21.73 -26.24 4.44
C THR A 222 -21.75 -25.59 5.81
N LEU A 223 -20.88 -24.63 6.03
CA LEU A 223 -20.91 -23.72 7.18
C LEU A 223 -21.25 -22.30 6.71
N LEU A 224 -22.46 -21.86 7.04
CA LEU A 224 -23.03 -20.58 6.61
C LEU A 224 -23.05 -19.59 7.79
N VAL A 225 -22.42 -18.44 7.65
CA VAL A 225 -22.55 -17.31 8.58
C VAL A 225 -23.64 -16.37 8.09
N THR A 226 -24.59 -16.04 8.94
CA THR A 226 -25.60 -15.02 8.68
C THR A 226 -26.01 -14.31 9.97
N HIS A 227 -26.59 -13.12 9.81
CA HIS A 227 -27.26 -12.38 10.87
C HIS A 227 -28.76 -12.32 10.68
N ASP A 228 -29.29 -12.94 9.62
CA ASP A 228 -30.72 -12.97 9.28
C ASP A 228 -31.35 -14.30 9.80
N PRO A 229 -32.23 -14.23 10.81
CA PRO A 229 -32.87 -15.41 11.36
C PRO A 229 -33.75 -16.17 10.35
N ALA A 230 -34.42 -15.44 9.45
CA ALA A 230 -35.28 -16.07 8.44
C ALA A 230 -34.47 -16.90 7.44
N GLU A 231 -33.25 -16.45 7.12
CA GLU A 231 -32.29 -17.17 6.31
C GLU A 231 -31.84 -18.47 6.98
N ALA A 232 -31.42 -18.38 8.25
CA ALA A 232 -30.97 -19.54 9.01
C ALA A 232 -32.08 -20.60 9.19
N LEU A 233 -33.30 -20.17 9.55
CA LEU A 233 -34.45 -21.06 9.70
C LEU A 233 -34.83 -21.78 8.39
N ARG A 234 -34.55 -21.15 7.24
CA ARG A 234 -34.88 -21.72 5.92
C ARG A 234 -33.83 -22.69 5.39
N LEU A 235 -32.54 -22.37 5.62
CA LEU A 235 -31.44 -23.06 4.95
C LEU A 235 -30.76 -24.13 5.81
N ALA A 236 -30.74 -23.94 7.12
CA ALA A 236 -29.93 -24.75 8.01
C ALA A 236 -30.62 -26.06 8.46
N ASP A 237 -29.85 -27.14 8.51
CA ASP A 237 -30.22 -28.36 9.25
C ASP A 237 -30.03 -28.16 10.75
N ARG A 238 -28.96 -27.43 11.16
CA ARG A 238 -28.73 -26.98 12.54
C ARG A 238 -28.23 -25.56 12.55
N ILE A 239 -28.53 -24.87 13.64
CA ILE A 239 -28.10 -23.48 13.87
C ILE A 239 -27.27 -23.43 15.15
N ALA A 240 -26.11 -22.79 15.09
CA ALA A 240 -25.23 -22.50 16.21
C ALA A 240 -25.24 -20.99 16.50
N VAL A 241 -25.70 -20.63 17.70
CA VAL A 241 -25.82 -19.21 18.13
C VAL A 241 -24.58 -18.81 18.92
N LEU A 242 -23.87 -17.77 18.39
CA LEU A 242 -22.70 -17.20 19.04
C LEU A 242 -23.00 -15.84 19.65
N ARG A 243 -22.50 -15.60 20.88
CA ARG A 243 -22.59 -14.32 21.58
C ARG A 243 -21.30 -14.04 22.34
N HIS A 244 -20.71 -12.84 22.12
CA HIS A 244 -19.45 -12.42 22.74
C HIS A 244 -18.30 -13.45 22.64
N GLY A 245 -18.20 -14.11 21.50
CA GLY A 245 -17.17 -15.13 21.25
C GLY A 245 -17.46 -16.52 21.82
N GLN A 246 -18.60 -16.72 22.46
CA GLN A 246 -19.00 -18.00 23.06
C GLN A 246 -20.15 -18.65 22.27
N LEU A 247 -20.16 -19.96 22.24
CA LEU A 247 -21.26 -20.75 21.70
C LEU A 247 -22.34 -20.90 22.77
N ILE A 248 -23.54 -20.39 22.51
CA ILE A 248 -24.64 -20.36 23.49
C ILE A 248 -25.56 -21.58 23.31
N GLN A 249 -25.95 -21.87 22.08
CA GLN A 249 -26.84 -22.99 21.76
C GLN A 249 -26.54 -23.54 20.38
N VAL A 250 -26.70 -24.84 20.22
CA VAL A 250 -26.73 -25.55 18.92
C VAL A 250 -27.93 -26.45 18.90
N GLY A 251 -28.74 -26.36 17.86
CA GLY A 251 -29.91 -27.19 17.69
C GLY A 251 -30.54 -27.09 16.31
N THR A 252 -31.55 -27.86 16.03
CA THR A 252 -32.38 -27.71 14.83
C THR A 252 -33.19 -26.42 14.89
N PRO A 253 -33.65 -25.88 13.74
CA PRO A 253 -34.54 -24.71 13.73
C PRO A 253 -35.73 -24.85 14.68
N GLU A 254 -36.32 -26.04 14.76
CA GLU A 254 -37.47 -26.31 15.64
C GLU A 254 -37.10 -26.28 17.13
N GLU A 255 -35.93 -26.82 17.50
CA GLU A 255 -35.43 -26.80 18.88
C GLU A 255 -35.17 -25.36 19.35
N LEU A 256 -34.55 -24.51 18.51
CA LEU A 256 -34.30 -23.12 18.88
C LEU A 256 -35.59 -22.30 19.06
N LEU A 257 -36.61 -22.58 18.24
CA LEU A 257 -37.92 -21.91 18.37
C LEU A 257 -38.72 -22.38 19.58
N LYS A 258 -38.67 -23.70 19.90
CA LYS A 258 -39.47 -24.31 20.99
C LYS A 258 -38.77 -24.23 22.36
N GLN A 259 -37.45 -24.32 22.39
CA GLN A 259 -36.62 -24.39 23.60
C GLN A 259 -35.38 -23.50 23.49
N PRO A 260 -35.55 -22.17 23.42
CA PRO A 260 -34.41 -21.25 23.40
C PRO A 260 -33.65 -21.32 24.72
N ALA A 261 -32.31 -21.25 24.67
CA ALA A 261 -31.43 -21.33 25.84
C ALA A 261 -31.63 -20.17 26.83
N ASP A 262 -31.97 -19.00 26.31
CA ASP A 262 -32.29 -17.80 27.09
C ASP A 262 -33.26 -16.87 26.33
N ALA A 263 -33.76 -15.83 27.04
CA ALA A 263 -34.68 -14.86 26.48
C ALA A 263 -34.12 -14.10 25.27
N GLU A 264 -32.81 -13.84 25.25
CA GLU A 264 -32.18 -13.11 24.14
C GLU A 264 -32.15 -13.97 22.86
N VAL A 265 -31.94 -15.29 22.98
CA VAL A 265 -32.08 -16.25 21.85
C VAL A 265 -33.53 -16.29 21.39
N ALA A 266 -34.50 -16.30 22.32
CA ALA A 266 -35.92 -16.29 21.98
C ALA A 266 -36.30 -15.01 21.22
N ASP A 267 -35.92 -13.84 21.71
CA ASP A 267 -36.21 -12.54 21.10
C ASP A 267 -35.60 -12.43 19.70
N PHE A 268 -34.37 -12.96 19.53
CA PHE A 268 -33.64 -12.95 18.27
C PHE A 268 -34.39 -13.65 17.14
N PHE A 269 -35.10 -14.74 17.43
CA PHE A 269 -35.91 -15.47 16.46
C PHE A 269 -37.37 -14.97 16.39
N GLN A 270 -37.96 -14.43 17.50
CA GLN A 270 -39.36 -13.98 17.53
C GLN A 270 -39.57 -12.63 16.87
N GLU A 271 -38.65 -11.64 17.03
CA GLU A 271 -38.77 -10.33 16.38
C GLU A 271 -38.79 -10.41 14.85
N HIS A 272 -38.24 -11.45 14.28
CA HIS A 272 -38.13 -11.61 12.82
C HIS A 272 -39.10 -12.63 12.23
N GLY A 273 -39.67 -13.52 13.04
CA GLY A 273 -40.76 -14.43 12.61
C GLY A 273 -42.10 -13.72 12.42
N ALA A 274 -42.34 -12.62 13.15
CA ALA A 274 -43.59 -11.87 13.10
C ALA A 274 -43.64 -10.74 12.06
N ARG A 275 -42.51 -10.31 11.51
CA ARG A 275 -42.42 -9.17 10.55
C ARG A 275 -42.75 -9.51 9.09
N SER A 276 -43.26 -10.69 8.82
CA SER A 276 -43.74 -11.04 7.46
C SER A 276 -45.07 -10.39 7.06
N ALA A 277 -45.70 -9.57 7.90
CA ALA A 277 -47.09 -9.10 7.68
C ALA A 277 -47.40 -7.65 8.09
N THR A 278 -46.48 -6.69 8.07
CA THR A 278 -46.89 -5.29 8.24
C THR A 278 -45.93 -4.31 7.53
N PRO A 279 -46.49 -3.23 6.88
CA PRO A 279 -45.66 -2.31 6.11
C PRO A 279 -44.86 -1.35 7.02
N MET A 280 -43.65 -1.03 6.58
CA MET A 280 -42.68 -0.10 7.17
C MET A 280 -43.30 1.22 7.62
N ALA A 281 -43.28 1.50 8.92
CA ALA A 281 -43.36 2.83 9.45
C ALA A 281 -41.93 3.42 9.51
N THR A 282 -41.81 4.59 8.93
CA THR A 282 -40.60 5.40 8.80
C THR A 282 -40.03 5.76 10.18
N ILE A 283 -38.87 5.18 10.53
CA ILE A 283 -38.15 5.58 11.74
C ILE A 283 -37.15 6.67 11.34
N ALA A 284 -37.39 7.88 11.86
CA ALA A 284 -36.50 9.02 11.75
C ALA A 284 -35.12 8.70 12.42
N PRO A 285 -34.00 9.23 11.93
CA PRO A 285 -32.68 8.93 12.45
C PRO A 285 -32.53 9.53 13.87
N ARG A 286 -32.37 8.66 14.84
CA ARG A 286 -32.02 9.02 16.21
C ARG A 286 -30.60 9.58 16.22
N LYS A 287 -30.44 10.89 16.31
CA LYS A 287 -29.15 11.55 16.59
C LYS A 287 -28.64 11.04 17.93
N SER A 288 -27.58 10.24 17.90
CA SER A 288 -26.79 9.97 19.10
C SER A 288 -26.02 11.24 19.43
N ALA A 289 -26.54 12.01 20.35
CA ALA A 289 -25.81 13.08 20.99
C ALA A 289 -24.80 12.46 21.97
N THR A 290 -23.59 12.16 21.48
CA THR A 290 -22.44 12.04 22.34
C THR A 290 -22.04 13.44 22.77
N THR A 291 -22.46 13.83 23.97
CA THR A 291 -21.90 14.98 24.65
C THR A 291 -20.39 14.79 24.77
N PRO A 292 -19.58 15.68 24.20
CA PRO A 292 -18.13 15.60 24.43
C PRO A 292 -17.86 15.92 25.91
N ALA A 293 -17.02 15.10 26.53
CA ALA A 293 -16.51 15.37 27.87
C ALA A 293 -15.94 16.79 27.93
N PRO A 294 -16.09 17.53 29.07
CA PRO A 294 -15.65 18.90 29.16
C PRO A 294 -14.14 18.97 28.94
N LEU A 295 -13.77 19.69 27.89
CA LEU A 295 -12.37 20.02 27.57
C LEU A 295 -11.80 20.78 28.79
N SER A 296 -10.64 20.33 29.27
CA SER A 296 -9.89 21.05 30.31
C SER A 296 -9.71 22.52 29.89
N PRO A 297 -9.84 23.49 30.82
CA PRO A 297 -9.78 24.89 30.49
C PRO A 297 -8.47 25.22 29.79
N GLY A 298 -8.57 25.88 28.66
CA GLY A 298 -7.40 26.40 27.92
C GLY A 298 -6.62 27.35 28.85
N LEU A 299 -5.32 27.55 28.54
CA LEU A 299 -4.50 28.54 29.23
C LEU A 299 -5.23 29.88 29.36
N SER A 300 -5.26 30.44 30.57
CA SER A 300 -5.87 31.76 30.76
C SER A 300 -5.14 32.81 29.91
N PHE A 301 -5.84 33.93 29.62
CA PHE A 301 -5.25 35.04 28.86
C PHE A 301 -3.93 35.53 29.46
N ALA A 302 -3.91 35.67 30.79
CA ALA A 302 -2.72 36.11 31.53
C ALA A 302 -1.55 35.10 31.39
N GLN A 303 -1.86 33.81 31.51
CA GLN A 303 -0.83 32.76 31.33
C GLN A 303 -0.28 32.70 29.94
N ALA A 304 -1.12 32.85 28.91
CA ALA A 304 -0.65 32.86 27.53
C ALA A 304 0.18 34.09 27.19
N LEU A 305 -0.15 35.24 27.79
CA LEU A 305 0.60 36.48 27.63
C LEU A 305 1.97 36.42 28.32
N LEU A 306 2.03 35.87 29.54
CA LEU A 306 3.28 35.73 30.28
C LEU A 306 4.23 34.70 29.69
N LEU A 307 3.69 33.53 29.27
CA LEU A 307 4.50 32.45 28.73
C LEU A 307 4.97 32.69 27.31
N GLY A 308 4.32 33.61 26.56
CA GLY A 308 4.67 33.88 25.17
C GLY A 308 4.69 32.61 24.29
N PRO A 309 5.72 32.38 23.46
CA PRO A 309 5.80 31.20 22.59
C PRO A 309 5.74 29.87 23.36
N ALA A 310 6.22 29.81 24.60
CA ALA A 310 6.14 28.59 25.43
C ALA A 310 4.69 28.16 25.71
N ALA A 311 3.72 29.07 25.67
CA ALA A 311 2.30 28.75 25.76
C ALA A 311 1.83 27.87 24.58
N LEU A 312 2.42 28.01 23.41
CA LEU A 312 2.13 27.19 22.22
C LEU A 312 2.64 25.75 22.40
N ALA A 313 3.82 25.58 22.99
CA ALA A 313 4.33 24.26 23.35
C ALA A 313 3.48 23.58 24.44
N ALA A 314 3.09 24.34 25.47
CA ALA A 314 2.24 23.86 26.56
C ALA A 314 0.83 23.46 26.06
N SER A 315 0.32 24.10 25.01
CA SER A 315 -0.95 23.77 24.37
C SER A 315 -0.86 22.62 23.33
N GLY A 316 0.31 22.00 23.18
CA GLY A 316 0.55 20.92 22.21
C GLY A 316 0.79 21.38 20.77
N ARG A 317 1.13 22.64 20.54
CA ARG A 317 1.37 23.25 19.22
C ARG A 317 2.84 23.53 18.98
N GLY A 318 3.68 22.50 19.11
CA GLY A 318 5.12 22.59 19.00
C GLY A 318 5.65 23.25 17.70
N GLY A 319 4.97 23.05 16.57
CA GLY A 319 5.37 23.71 15.30
C GLY A 319 5.25 25.23 15.35
N LEU A 320 4.21 25.77 15.99
CA LEU A 320 3.99 27.20 16.13
C LEU A 320 4.89 27.83 17.21
N TYR A 321 5.36 27.02 18.16
CA TYR A 321 6.34 27.43 19.15
C TYR A 321 7.60 28.00 18.49
N TRP A 322 8.16 27.29 17.49
CA TRP A 322 9.38 27.70 16.80
C TRP A 322 9.24 29.03 16.05
N LEU A 323 8.07 29.32 15.49
CA LEU A 323 7.78 30.60 14.85
C LEU A 323 7.77 31.74 15.87
N GLY A 324 7.05 31.54 16.99
CA GLY A 324 7.03 32.53 18.09
C GLY A 324 8.41 32.73 18.71
N PHE A 325 9.17 31.64 18.88
CA PHE A 325 10.56 31.66 19.35
C PHE A 325 11.46 32.50 18.45
N ALA A 326 11.40 32.28 17.12
CA ALA A 326 12.19 33.05 16.16
C ALA A 326 11.85 34.54 16.19
N LEU A 327 10.56 34.91 16.33
CA LEU A 327 10.13 36.30 16.45
C LEU A 327 10.65 36.97 17.74
N GLU A 328 10.65 36.28 18.87
CA GLU A 328 11.18 36.81 20.12
C GLU A 328 12.70 36.92 20.09
N LEU A 329 13.39 35.95 19.52
CA LEU A 329 14.85 36.00 19.35
C LEU A 329 15.26 37.17 18.47
N GLY A 330 14.57 37.40 17.35
CA GLY A 330 14.78 38.55 16.47
C GLY A 330 14.48 39.87 17.18
N ALA A 331 13.42 39.93 18.00
CA ALA A 331 13.09 41.13 18.77
C ALA A 331 14.14 41.45 19.85
N VAL A 332 14.68 40.44 20.55
CA VAL A 332 15.77 40.63 21.52
C VAL A 332 17.05 41.09 20.82
N ALA A 333 17.38 40.56 19.65
CA ALA A 333 18.50 40.98 18.85
C ALA A 333 18.35 42.45 18.38
N ALA A 334 17.15 42.85 17.91
CA ALA A 334 16.84 44.20 17.50
C ALA A 334 16.91 45.20 18.69
N LEU A 335 16.44 44.79 19.88
CA LEU A 335 16.55 45.58 21.09
C LEU A 335 18.03 45.84 21.46
N GLY A 336 18.83 44.75 21.39
CA GLY A 336 20.26 44.88 21.65
C GLY A 336 20.98 45.79 20.65
N GLN A 337 20.67 45.70 19.35
CA GLN A 337 21.17 46.63 18.33
C GLN A 337 20.73 48.06 18.62
N GLY A 338 19.48 48.27 19.04
CA GLY A 338 18.96 49.56 19.43
C GLY A 338 19.73 50.19 20.61
N LEU A 339 20.04 49.38 21.62
CA LEU A 339 20.84 49.79 22.80
C LEU A 339 22.31 50.10 22.38
N ALA A 340 22.90 49.27 21.53
CA ALA A 340 24.27 49.47 21.07
C ALA A 340 24.45 50.66 20.16
N THR A 341 23.45 51.00 19.34
CA THR A 341 23.50 52.08 18.34
C THR A 341 22.77 53.35 18.77
N ALA A 342 22.14 53.36 19.94
CA ALA A 342 21.24 54.42 20.44
C ALA A 342 20.12 54.80 19.42
N SER A 343 19.66 53.82 18.62
CA SER A 343 18.71 54.01 17.54
C SER A 343 17.28 53.65 17.97
N PHE A 344 16.39 54.67 17.95
CA PHE A 344 14.99 54.50 18.26
C PHE A 344 14.27 53.51 17.31
N ALA A 345 14.69 53.42 16.05
CA ALA A 345 14.11 52.52 15.06
C ALA A 345 14.26 51.04 15.44
N TRP A 346 15.43 50.63 15.93
CA TRP A 346 15.67 49.25 16.38
C TRP A 346 14.89 48.90 17.66
N ALA A 347 14.74 49.87 18.56
CA ALA A 347 13.91 49.67 19.77
C ALA A 347 12.42 49.53 19.41
N ALA A 348 11.93 50.31 18.45
CA ALA A 348 10.56 50.17 17.94
C ALA A 348 10.32 48.82 17.26
N LEU A 349 11.26 48.34 16.42
CA LEU A 349 11.19 47.04 15.77
C LEU A 349 11.17 45.88 16.81
N ALA A 350 11.99 46.01 17.85
CA ALA A 350 12.00 45.03 18.95
C ALA A 350 10.64 44.96 19.68
N LEU A 351 10.05 46.11 19.97
CA LEU A 351 8.75 46.22 20.62
C LEU A 351 7.64 45.61 19.76
N ILE A 352 7.61 45.88 18.46
CA ILE A 352 6.66 45.29 17.50
C ILE A 352 6.83 43.78 17.43
N GLY A 353 8.06 43.28 17.37
CA GLY A 353 8.36 41.83 17.34
C GLY A 353 7.87 41.10 18.62
N LEU A 354 8.13 41.69 19.78
CA LEU A 354 7.66 41.14 21.07
C LEU A 354 6.13 41.15 21.17
N LEU A 355 5.47 42.25 20.83
CA LEU A 355 4.03 42.38 20.85
C LEU A 355 3.37 41.39 19.87
N SER A 356 3.89 41.28 18.65
CA SER A 356 3.35 40.35 17.63
C SER A 356 3.50 38.88 18.07
N SER A 357 4.62 38.47 18.67
CA SER A 357 4.84 37.15 19.24
C SER A 357 3.87 36.86 20.38
N ARG A 358 3.67 37.80 21.28
CA ARG A 358 2.72 37.68 22.43
C ARG A 358 1.27 37.57 21.97
N LEU A 359 0.84 38.43 21.04
CA LEU A 359 -0.50 38.38 20.46
C LEU A 359 -0.77 37.07 19.69
N LEU A 360 0.21 36.61 18.90
CA LEU A 360 0.13 35.34 18.20
C LEU A 360 -0.01 34.16 19.18
N SER A 361 0.79 34.15 20.25
CA SER A 361 0.74 33.12 21.28
C SER A 361 -0.60 33.08 22.01
N VAL A 362 -1.18 34.24 22.36
CA VAL A 362 -2.52 34.36 22.97
C VAL A 362 -3.60 33.88 22.01
N ALA A 363 -3.58 34.32 20.75
CA ALA A 363 -4.60 33.99 19.76
C ALA A 363 -4.64 32.48 19.47
N LEU A 364 -3.48 31.86 19.38
CA LEU A 364 -3.33 30.46 19.03
C LEU A 364 -3.51 29.52 20.24
N ALA A 365 -3.07 29.91 21.44
CA ALA A 365 -3.23 29.10 22.67
C ALA A 365 -4.69 28.94 23.10
N ARG A 366 -5.54 29.90 22.75
CA ARG A 366 -6.99 29.87 23.08
C ARG A 366 -7.79 28.86 22.25
N ARG A 367 -7.30 28.43 21.10
CA ARG A 367 -8.00 27.43 20.27
C ARG A 367 -7.79 26.02 20.85
N PRO A 368 -8.85 25.23 21.06
CA PRO A 368 -8.73 23.89 21.59
C PRO A 368 -7.87 23.02 20.66
N SER A 369 -6.82 22.36 21.20
CA SER A 369 -5.99 21.41 20.47
C SER A 369 -6.25 20.00 20.97
N ARG A 370 -6.36 19.01 20.04
CA ARG A 370 -6.51 17.58 20.37
C ARG A 370 -5.18 16.89 20.72
N LEU A 371 -4.07 17.63 20.73
CA LEU A 371 -2.73 17.08 20.97
C LEU A 371 -2.44 16.98 22.48
N ARG A 372 -1.74 15.90 22.85
CA ARG A 372 -1.31 15.62 24.22
C ARG A 372 -0.42 16.76 24.74
N ARG A 373 -0.65 17.22 25.98
CA ARG A 373 0.19 18.21 26.64
C ARG A 373 1.65 17.77 26.61
N SER A 374 2.49 18.53 25.94
CA SER A 374 3.95 18.39 25.97
C SER A 374 4.48 19.03 27.28
N ASP A 375 5.58 18.51 27.82
CA ASP A 375 6.27 19.12 28.93
C ASP A 375 6.82 20.49 28.48
N TRP A 376 6.23 21.57 28.99
CA TRP A 376 6.53 22.94 28.59
C TRP A 376 7.80 23.51 29.23
N ARG A 377 8.37 22.82 30.22
CA ARG A 377 9.55 23.29 30.98
C ARG A 377 10.77 23.41 30.09
N LEU A 378 11.02 22.39 29.23
CA LEU A 378 12.17 22.39 28.34
C LEU A 378 12.11 23.48 27.25
N PRO A 379 11.00 23.68 26.51
CA PRO A 379 10.85 24.80 25.59
C PRO A 379 11.04 26.17 26.24
N TRP A 380 10.55 26.36 27.48
CA TRP A 380 10.70 27.59 28.23
C TRP A 380 12.15 27.87 28.63
N LEU A 381 12.86 26.84 29.09
CA LEU A 381 14.27 26.93 29.41
C LEU A 381 15.15 27.26 28.20
N VAL A 382 14.89 26.63 27.07
CA VAL A 382 15.59 26.91 25.81
C VAL A 382 15.33 28.35 25.35
N LEU A 383 14.09 28.85 25.45
CA LEU A 383 13.76 30.23 25.12
C LEU A 383 14.54 31.23 25.99
N LEU A 384 14.53 31.03 27.32
CA LEU A 384 15.25 31.91 28.26
C LEU A 384 16.76 31.92 28.02
N LEU A 385 17.35 30.71 27.85
CA LEU A 385 18.78 30.58 27.61
C LEU A 385 19.21 31.27 26.30
N SER A 386 18.43 31.07 25.22
CA SER A 386 18.74 31.70 23.94
C SER A 386 18.60 33.22 23.96
N GLN A 387 17.55 33.73 24.63
CA GLN A 387 17.38 35.19 24.81
C GLN A 387 18.52 35.78 25.65
N ALA A 388 18.90 35.14 26.74
CA ALA A 388 20.02 35.55 27.59
C ALA A 388 21.33 35.56 26.83
N LEU A 389 21.56 34.56 25.96
CA LEU A 389 22.79 34.46 25.14
C LEU A 389 22.85 35.54 24.06
N VAL A 390 21.72 35.85 23.40
CA VAL A 390 21.64 36.94 22.43
C VAL A 390 21.84 38.27 23.09
N LEU A 391 21.16 38.54 24.22
CA LEU A 391 21.30 39.78 24.96
C LEU A 391 22.74 39.98 25.42
N TRP A 392 23.34 38.93 26.00
CA TRP A 392 24.72 38.97 26.44
C TRP A 392 25.68 39.24 25.25
N ARG A 393 25.48 38.62 24.09
CA ARG A 393 26.27 38.86 22.86
C ARG A 393 26.22 40.31 22.39
N VAL A 394 25.05 40.96 22.52
CA VAL A 394 24.87 42.35 22.10
C VAL A 394 25.42 43.33 23.11
N LEU A 395 25.32 43.04 24.40
CA LEU A 395 25.83 43.92 25.47
C LEU A 395 27.36 43.80 25.69
N ALA A 396 27.94 42.66 25.26
CA ALA A 396 29.40 42.46 25.35
C ALA A 396 30.11 43.23 24.23
N THR A 397 30.55 44.45 24.52
CA THR A 397 31.24 45.35 23.59
C THR A 397 32.59 44.80 23.09
N ASP A 398 33.26 43.94 23.88
CA ASP A 398 34.50 43.26 23.52
C ASP A 398 34.27 41.79 23.15
N ALA A 399 33.43 41.57 22.14
CA ALA A 399 32.98 40.23 21.73
C ALA A 399 34.00 39.44 20.89
N SER A 400 35.29 39.55 21.21
CA SER A 400 36.35 38.74 20.59
C SER A 400 36.70 37.44 21.31
N GLY A 401 35.88 37.04 22.31
CA GLY A 401 36.08 35.80 23.05
C GLY A 401 35.97 34.57 22.14
N PRO A 402 36.94 33.62 22.15
CA PRO A 402 36.99 32.45 21.27
C PRO A 402 35.78 31.55 21.35
N TRP A 403 35.00 31.60 22.44
CA TRP A 403 33.79 30.81 22.66
C TRP A 403 32.51 31.47 22.13
N LEU A 404 32.58 32.70 21.62
CA LEU A 404 31.49 33.30 20.83
C LEU A 404 31.58 33.00 19.33
N GLN A 405 32.75 32.60 18.88
CA GLN A 405 32.91 32.03 17.54
C GLN A 405 32.59 30.55 17.61
N PHE A 406 31.84 30.07 16.62
CA PHE A 406 31.64 28.62 16.51
C PHE A 406 33.01 27.96 16.44
N PRO A 407 33.30 26.90 17.24
CA PRO A 407 34.60 26.26 17.27
C PRO A 407 34.92 25.59 15.94
N ALA A 408 35.32 26.39 14.96
CA ALA A 408 35.72 25.93 13.64
C ALA A 408 37.22 25.62 13.67
N ASP A 409 37.58 24.37 13.80
CA ASP A 409 38.95 23.92 13.70
C ASP A 409 39.22 23.38 12.28
N ARG A 410 40.02 24.10 11.53
CA ARG A 410 40.44 23.69 10.19
C ARG A 410 41.24 22.38 10.20
N GLN A 411 41.96 22.09 11.28
CA GLN A 411 42.71 20.86 11.40
C GLN A 411 41.76 19.65 11.56
N VAL A 412 40.67 19.79 12.33
CA VAL A 412 39.64 18.78 12.43
C VAL A 412 38.96 18.53 11.08
N LEU A 413 38.64 19.59 10.32
CA LEU A 413 38.09 19.46 8.97
C LEU A 413 39.07 18.71 8.05
N LEU A 414 40.32 19.11 7.99
CA LEU A 414 41.35 18.49 7.12
C LEU A 414 41.67 17.07 7.56
N GLY A 415 41.72 16.79 8.85
CA GLY A 415 41.94 15.45 9.40
C GLY A 415 40.78 14.49 9.08
N THR A 416 39.54 14.94 9.23
CA THR A 416 38.37 14.14 8.86
C THR A 416 38.26 13.92 7.34
N ALA A 417 38.58 14.93 6.53
CA ALA A 417 38.64 14.81 5.07
C ALA A 417 39.69 13.78 4.64
N ALA A 418 40.89 13.85 5.19
CA ALA A 418 41.95 12.88 4.91
C ALA A 418 41.57 11.44 5.33
N ALA A 419 40.90 11.30 6.46
CA ALA A 419 40.41 9.97 6.90
C ALA A 419 39.34 9.40 5.93
N ILE A 420 38.47 10.24 5.40
CA ILE A 420 37.47 9.86 4.38
C ILE A 420 38.17 9.47 3.09
N ASP A 421 39.16 10.28 2.63
CA ASP A 421 39.93 9.97 1.42
C ASP A 421 40.69 8.64 1.54
N GLN A 422 41.30 8.37 2.71
CA GLN A 422 41.94 7.08 3.00
C GLN A 422 40.93 5.91 2.98
N LEU A 423 39.72 6.10 3.52
CA LEU A 423 38.68 5.08 3.48
C LEU A 423 38.21 4.80 2.04
N ILE A 424 38.09 5.85 1.22
CA ILE A 424 37.77 5.70 -0.21
C ILE A 424 38.87 4.94 -0.93
N ALA A 425 40.15 5.34 -0.75
CA ALA A 425 41.28 4.67 -1.37
C ALA A 425 41.40 3.20 -0.94
N TRP A 426 41.24 2.92 0.36
CA TRP A 426 41.23 1.55 0.87
C TRP A 426 40.10 0.73 0.25
N SER A 427 38.89 1.28 0.16
CA SER A 427 37.75 0.58 -0.44
C SER A 427 37.92 0.34 -1.94
N GLN A 428 38.50 1.29 -2.68
CA GLN A 428 38.83 1.12 -4.09
C GLN A 428 39.78 -0.06 -4.34
N VAL A 429 40.85 -0.17 -3.52
CA VAL A 429 41.80 -1.29 -3.62
C VAL A 429 41.16 -2.61 -3.17
N THR A 430 40.45 -2.60 -2.03
CA THR A 430 39.89 -3.84 -1.44
C THR A 430 38.78 -4.43 -2.30
N PHE A 431 37.96 -3.58 -2.91
CA PHE A 431 36.79 -3.99 -3.70
C PHE A 431 36.94 -3.68 -5.21
N GLU A 432 38.19 -3.60 -5.71
CA GLU A 432 38.49 -3.25 -7.10
C GLU A 432 37.69 -4.06 -8.10
N SER A 433 37.68 -5.38 -7.96
CA SER A 433 36.93 -6.29 -8.85
C SER A 433 35.44 -6.01 -8.85
N THR A 434 34.87 -5.63 -7.71
CA THR A 434 33.44 -5.28 -7.59
C THR A 434 33.14 -3.96 -8.31
N PHE A 435 33.98 -2.94 -8.09
CA PHE A 435 33.79 -1.65 -8.77
C PHE A 435 33.96 -1.79 -10.29
N VAL A 436 34.98 -2.52 -10.75
CA VAL A 436 35.17 -2.81 -12.17
C VAL A 436 33.96 -3.58 -12.73
N GLY A 437 33.45 -4.59 -12.02
CA GLY A 437 32.25 -5.31 -12.41
C GLY A 437 31.02 -4.40 -12.57
N VAL A 438 30.80 -3.48 -11.63
CA VAL A 438 29.72 -2.47 -11.70
C VAL A 438 29.92 -1.53 -12.89
N ILE A 439 31.15 -1.05 -13.11
CA ILE A 439 31.47 -0.19 -14.28
C ILE A 439 31.14 -0.92 -15.58
N VAL A 440 31.60 -2.17 -15.74
CA VAL A 440 31.35 -2.94 -16.94
C VAL A 440 29.84 -3.17 -17.13
N ALA A 441 29.13 -3.59 -16.09
CA ALA A 441 27.69 -3.83 -16.16
C ALA A 441 26.90 -2.60 -16.56
N VAL A 442 27.15 -1.45 -15.89
CA VAL A 442 26.47 -0.18 -16.19
C VAL A 442 26.82 0.30 -17.59
N ARG A 443 28.11 0.23 -17.98
CA ARG A 443 28.59 0.60 -19.30
C ARG A 443 27.94 -0.24 -20.39
N THR A 444 27.85 -1.55 -20.20
CA THR A 444 27.16 -2.47 -21.16
C THR A 444 25.70 -2.09 -21.35
N VAL A 445 24.98 -1.74 -20.27
CA VAL A 445 23.58 -1.28 -20.34
C VAL A 445 23.49 0.01 -21.16
N ILE A 446 24.38 1.00 -20.89
CA ILE A 446 24.39 2.28 -21.61
C ILE A 446 24.68 2.05 -23.10
N GLU A 447 25.77 1.34 -23.42
CA GLU A 447 26.20 1.07 -24.80
C GLU A 447 25.16 0.23 -25.57
N SER A 448 24.55 -0.75 -24.93
CA SER A 448 23.46 -1.53 -25.53
C SER A 448 22.22 -0.67 -25.81
N THR A 449 21.86 0.22 -24.90
CA THR A 449 20.72 1.12 -25.10
C THR A 449 21.02 2.17 -26.19
N GLU A 450 22.24 2.73 -26.18
CA GLU A 450 22.68 3.71 -27.17
C GLU A 450 22.77 3.08 -28.59
N SER A 451 23.35 1.88 -28.71
CA SER A 451 23.43 1.15 -29.97
C SER A 451 22.06 0.73 -30.49
N LEU A 452 21.15 0.27 -29.61
CA LEU A 452 19.77 -0.10 -29.99
C LEU A 452 19.01 1.11 -30.56
N LEU A 453 19.11 2.27 -29.89
CA LEU A 453 18.46 3.50 -30.35
C LEU A 453 19.13 4.09 -31.61
N GLY A 454 20.47 3.98 -31.76
CA GLY A 454 21.23 4.49 -32.89
C GLY A 454 21.17 3.60 -34.11
N TRP A 455 20.94 2.27 -33.95
CA TRP A 455 20.79 1.33 -35.06
C TRP A 455 19.50 1.55 -35.87
N LEU A 456 18.46 2.06 -35.25
CA LEU A 456 17.18 2.35 -35.87
C LEU A 456 17.27 3.64 -36.71
N PRO A 457 16.91 3.62 -38.01
CA PRO A 457 16.75 4.86 -38.78
C PRO A 457 15.79 5.81 -38.06
N TRP A 458 16.13 7.10 -37.99
CA TRP A 458 15.40 8.08 -37.21
C TRP A 458 13.87 8.13 -37.43
N PRO A 459 13.32 7.85 -38.63
CA PRO A 459 11.87 7.84 -38.82
C PRO A 459 11.14 6.74 -38.05
N VAL A 460 11.82 5.61 -37.77
CA VAL A 460 11.21 4.46 -37.09
C VAL A 460 10.87 4.77 -35.62
N PRO A 461 11.83 5.18 -34.75
CA PRO A 461 11.51 5.55 -33.38
C PRO A 461 10.62 6.81 -33.31
N ALA A 462 10.75 7.75 -34.25
CA ALA A 462 9.91 8.93 -34.33
C ALA A 462 8.45 8.56 -34.59
N LEU A 463 8.18 7.73 -35.61
CA LEU A 463 6.84 7.25 -35.95
C LEU A 463 6.26 6.40 -34.83
N ALA A 464 7.05 5.49 -34.25
CA ALA A 464 6.63 4.66 -33.12
C ALA A 464 6.18 5.50 -31.92
N LEU A 465 6.93 6.56 -31.59
CA LEU A 465 6.59 7.47 -30.50
C LEU A 465 5.30 8.26 -30.75
N VAL A 466 5.11 8.76 -31.99
CA VAL A 466 3.88 9.47 -32.40
C VAL A 466 2.67 8.54 -32.38
N LEU A 467 2.82 7.30 -32.88
CA LEU A 467 1.74 6.30 -32.82
C LEU A 467 1.39 5.90 -31.38
N LEU A 468 2.40 5.73 -30.53
CA LEU A 468 2.19 5.45 -29.11
C LEU A 468 1.47 6.61 -28.40
N ALA A 469 1.85 7.85 -28.69
CA ALA A 469 1.20 9.04 -28.20
C ALA A 469 -0.27 9.12 -28.67
N TRP A 470 -0.51 8.81 -29.94
CA TRP A 470 -1.87 8.77 -30.49
C TRP A 470 -2.73 7.72 -29.80
N ARG A 471 -2.20 6.50 -29.66
CA ARG A 471 -2.91 5.37 -29.02
C ARG A 471 -3.23 5.65 -27.55
N SER A 472 -2.37 6.39 -26.82
CA SER A 472 -2.51 6.64 -25.38
C SER A 472 -3.38 7.84 -25.04
N ALA A 473 -3.27 8.96 -25.78
CA ALA A 473 -3.95 10.22 -25.47
C ALA A 473 -4.57 10.94 -26.68
N GLY A 474 -4.64 10.28 -27.82
CA GLY A 474 -5.29 10.81 -29.03
C GLY A 474 -4.44 11.81 -29.82
N ALA A 475 -5.10 12.45 -30.82
CA ALA A 475 -4.45 13.29 -31.83
C ALA A 475 -3.67 14.49 -31.25
N ALA A 476 -4.14 15.09 -30.19
CA ALA A 476 -3.48 16.27 -29.58
C ALA A 476 -2.06 15.94 -29.10
N LEU A 477 -1.89 14.82 -28.38
CA LEU A 477 -0.57 14.41 -27.91
C LEU A 477 0.31 13.91 -29.08
N ALA A 478 -0.26 13.27 -30.09
CA ALA A 478 0.47 12.86 -31.28
C ALA A 478 1.04 14.07 -32.03
N LEU A 479 0.24 15.14 -32.22
CA LEU A 479 0.68 16.40 -32.86
C LEU A 479 1.76 17.10 -32.07
N THR A 480 1.62 17.20 -30.74
CA THR A 480 2.65 17.82 -29.89
C THR A 480 3.95 17.00 -29.89
N SER A 481 3.85 15.65 -29.92
CA SER A 481 5.03 14.77 -30.04
C SER A 481 5.69 14.91 -31.40
N ALA A 482 4.93 14.99 -32.50
CA ALA A 482 5.47 15.21 -33.83
C ALA A 482 6.17 16.59 -33.93
N ALA A 483 5.58 17.65 -33.39
CA ALA A 483 6.19 18.98 -33.37
C ALA A 483 7.49 19.00 -32.54
N ALA A 484 7.53 18.32 -31.41
CA ALA A 484 8.72 18.21 -30.58
C ALA A 484 9.85 17.42 -31.29
N LEU A 485 9.52 16.33 -31.97
CA LEU A 485 10.49 15.57 -32.75
C LEU A 485 10.99 16.33 -33.97
N LEU A 486 10.12 17.10 -34.64
CA LEU A 486 10.50 18.00 -35.73
C LEU A 486 11.47 19.10 -35.19
N TYR A 487 11.19 19.67 -34.03
CA TYR A 487 12.09 20.61 -33.37
C TYR A 487 13.48 20.00 -33.11
N ILE A 488 13.53 18.81 -32.50
CA ILE A 488 14.79 18.10 -32.22
C ILE A 488 15.57 17.83 -33.51
N GLY A 489 14.90 17.43 -34.59
CA GLY A 489 15.51 17.16 -35.87
C GLY A 489 16.01 18.42 -36.58
N LEU A 490 15.20 19.48 -36.67
CA LEU A 490 15.54 20.73 -37.36
C LEU A 490 16.70 21.44 -36.71
N PHE A 491 16.82 21.43 -35.38
CA PHE A 491 17.93 22.05 -34.65
C PHE A 491 19.16 21.15 -34.50
N GLY A 492 19.18 19.95 -35.11
CA GLY A 492 20.33 19.04 -35.10
C GLY A 492 20.61 18.36 -33.76
N PHE A 493 19.61 18.31 -32.88
CA PHE A 493 19.77 17.72 -31.54
C PHE A 493 19.53 16.18 -31.50
N TRP A 494 19.31 15.53 -32.67
CA TRP A 494 18.91 14.11 -32.72
C TRP A 494 19.91 13.18 -32.00
N GLU A 495 21.20 13.22 -32.36
CA GLU A 495 22.23 12.37 -31.75
C GLU A 495 22.41 12.67 -30.26
N ARG A 496 22.34 13.95 -29.87
CA ARG A 496 22.40 14.35 -28.46
C ARG A 496 21.20 13.88 -27.67
N THR A 497 20.04 13.86 -28.31
CA THR A 497 18.80 13.30 -27.73
C THR A 497 18.93 11.80 -27.51
N ILE A 498 19.45 11.05 -28.50
CA ILE A 498 19.70 9.60 -28.34
C ILE A 498 20.63 9.34 -27.15
N ALA A 499 21.74 10.05 -27.04
CA ALA A 499 22.69 9.90 -25.92
C ALA A 499 22.02 10.22 -24.58
N THR A 500 21.18 11.26 -24.53
CA THR A 500 20.41 11.61 -23.32
C THR A 500 19.39 10.54 -22.95
N LEU A 501 18.63 10.05 -23.94
CA LEU A 501 17.64 8.99 -23.73
C LEU A 501 18.30 7.66 -23.35
N ALA A 502 19.48 7.35 -23.87
CA ALA A 502 20.24 6.17 -23.47
C ALA A 502 20.68 6.26 -22.00
N LEU A 503 21.18 7.42 -21.55
CA LEU A 503 21.58 7.66 -20.17
C LEU A 503 20.38 7.56 -19.22
N VAL A 504 19.29 8.27 -19.53
CA VAL A 504 18.07 8.30 -18.72
C VAL A 504 17.39 6.92 -18.73
N GLY A 505 17.26 6.31 -19.90
CA GLY A 505 16.66 4.96 -20.05
C GLY A 505 17.43 3.91 -19.25
N SER A 506 18.77 3.92 -19.33
CA SER A 506 19.62 3.03 -18.52
C SER A 506 19.43 3.26 -17.02
N SER A 507 19.37 4.55 -16.59
CA SER A 507 19.15 4.89 -15.20
C SER A 507 17.77 4.41 -14.70
N VAL A 508 16.72 4.60 -15.49
CA VAL A 508 15.36 4.15 -15.17
C VAL A 508 15.29 2.63 -15.13
N LEU A 509 15.90 1.93 -16.09
CA LEU A 509 15.95 0.47 -16.14
C LEU A 509 16.63 -0.11 -14.90
N ILE A 510 17.81 0.41 -14.54
CA ILE A 510 18.54 -0.03 -13.35
C ILE A 510 17.74 0.29 -12.07
N SER A 511 17.13 1.48 -12.00
CA SER A 511 16.27 1.87 -10.88
C SER A 511 15.03 0.97 -10.75
N LEU A 512 14.48 0.48 -11.86
CA LEU A 512 13.37 -0.47 -11.88
C LEU A 512 13.81 -1.84 -11.36
N LEU A 513 14.93 -2.36 -11.88
CA LEU A 513 15.49 -3.66 -11.51
C LEU A 513 15.84 -3.73 -10.01
N ILE A 514 16.30 -2.66 -9.42
CA ILE A 514 16.64 -2.59 -7.99
C ILE A 514 15.43 -2.16 -7.16
N GLY A 515 14.71 -1.14 -7.61
CA GLY A 515 13.66 -0.46 -6.86
C GLY A 515 12.41 -1.30 -6.65
N VAL A 516 11.99 -2.09 -7.67
CA VAL A 516 10.81 -2.96 -7.53
C VAL A 516 11.04 -4.07 -6.50
N PRO A 517 12.12 -4.89 -6.56
CA PRO A 517 12.40 -5.88 -5.54
C PRO A 517 12.59 -5.29 -4.14
N ALA A 518 13.30 -4.15 -4.04
CA ALA A 518 13.48 -3.45 -2.76
C ALA A 518 12.15 -2.91 -2.20
N GLY A 519 11.27 -2.40 -3.06
CA GLY A 519 9.93 -1.95 -2.68
C GLY A 519 9.03 -3.10 -2.20
N ILE A 520 9.08 -4.25 -2.87
CA ILE A 520 8.38 -5.47 -2.44
C ILE A 520 8.89 -5.92 -1.06
N LEU A 521 10.21 -5.91 -0.86
CA LEU A 521 10.82 -6.24 0.43
C LEU A 521 10.38 -5.26 1.53
N LEU A 522 10.36 -3.97 1.22
CA LEU A 522 9.90 -2.90 2.12
C LEU A 522 8.43 -3.08 2.50
N ALA A 523 7.58 -3.49 1.56
CA ALA A 523 6.17 -3.76 1.80
C ALA A 523 5.96 -4.94 2.76
N LYS A 524 6.70 -6.04 2.54
CA LYS A 524 6.48 -7.33 3.21
C LYS A 524 7.22 -7.49 4.54
N ARG A 525 8.37 -6.80 4.76
CA ARG A 525 9.21 -6.97 5.97
C ARG A 525 9.32 -5.68 6.79
N ALA A 526 8.85 -5.74 8.04
CA ALA A 526 8.91 -4.61 8.98
C ALA A 526 10.35 -4.15 9.29
N LEU A 527 11.31 -5.08 9.35
CA LEU A 527 12.73 -4.77 9.56
C LEU A 527 13.30 -3.97 8.38
N ALA A 528 13.03 -4.43 7.13
CA ALA A 528 13.45 -3.72 5.93
C ALA A 528 12.88 -2.28 5.92
N ARG A 529 11.61 -2.12 6.30
CA ARG A 529 10.97 -0.80 6.42
C ARG A 529 11.69 0.10 7.41
N ARG A 530 12.07 -0.41 8.59
CA ARG A 530 12.79 0.38 9.62
C ARG A 530 14.17 0.83 9.18
N LEU A 531 14.88 -0.01 8.40
CA LEU A 531 16.25 0.27 7.96
C LEU A 531 16.30 1.09 6.68
N ILE A 532 15.49 0.77 5.69
CA ILE A 532 15.54 1.39 4.36
C ILE A 532 14.86 2.76 4.36
N THR A 533 13.75 2.96 5.11
CA THR A 533 13.02 4.24 5.07
C THR A 533 13.89 5.44 5.45
N PRO A 534 14.67 5.42 6.55
CA PRO A 534 15.56 6.55 6.87
C PRO A 534 16.63 6.80 5.79
N LEU A 535 17.15 5.73 5.17
CA LEU A 535 18.10 5.86 4.06
C LEU A 535 17.46 6.58 2.85
N LEU A 536 16.23 6.19 2.50
CA LEU A 536 15.48 6.87 1.44
C LEU A 536 15.19 8.34 1.78
N ASP A 537 14.94 8.65 3.06
CA ASP A 537 14.74 10.03 3.51
C ASP A 537 16.02 10.86 3.30
N VAL A 538 17.18 10.34 3.71
CA VAL A 538 18.48 10.97 3.48
C VAL A 538 18.72 11.15 1.98
N MET A 539 18.50 10.09 1.18
CA MET A 539 18.66 10.17 -0.28
C MET A 539 17.78 11.26 -0.92
N GLN A 540 16.60 11.58 -0.43
CA GLN A 540 15.73 12.62 -0.99
C GLN A 540 16.05 14.04 -0.47
N THR A 541 16.73 14.15 0.66
CA THR A 541 17.06 15.46 1.25
C THR A 541 18.42 16.01 0.80
N LEU A 542 19.31 15.14 0.31
CA LEU A 542 20.62 15.58 -0.19
C LEU A 542 20.50 16.42 -1.47
N PRO A 543 21.26 17.53 -1.59
CA PRO A 543 21.34 18.26 -2.83
C PRO A 543 21.88 17.40 -3.98
N THR A 544 21.37 17.62 -5.20
CA THR A 544 21.71 16.81 -6.38
C THR A 544 23.21 16.73 -6.67
N PHE A 545 23.95 17.79 -6.45
CA PHE A 545 25.41 17.82 -6.66
C PHE A 545 26.20 16.92 -5.71
N VAL A 546 25.68 16.67 -4.49
CA VAL A 546 26.37 15.85 -3.48
C VAL A 546 26.48 14.39 -3.94
N TYR A 547 25.53 13.91 -4.76
CA TYR A 547 25.59 12.55 -5.30
C TYR A 547 26.75 12.33 -6.29
N LEU A 548 27.22 13.40 -6.94
CA LEU A 548 28.35 13.31 -7.88
C LEU A 548 29.66 13.00 -7.18
N ILE A 549 29.84 13.46 -5.93
CA ILE A 549 31.09 13.30 -5.19
C ILE A 549 31.46 11.82 -5.02
N PRO A 550 30.64 10.98 -4.37
CA PRO A 550 30.95 9.56 -4.26
C PRO A 550 30.94 8.83 -5.60
N ALA A 551 30.05 9.23 -6.55
CA ALA A 551 30.03 8.60 -7.86
C ALA A 551 31.35 8.80 -8.61
N VAL A 552 31.91 10.01 -8.59
CA VAL A 552 33.21 10.30 -9.21
C VAL A 552 34.37 9.69 -8.42
N ALA A 553 34.30 9.73 -7.09
CA ALA A 553 35.32 9.16 -6.23
C ALA A 553 35.52 7.66 -6.49
N PHE A 554 34.44 6.88 -6.64
CA PHE A 554 34.55 5.42 -6.83
C PHE A 554 34.62 4.98 -8.30
N PHE A 555 34.06 5.76 -9.25
CA PHE A 555 33.86 5.29 -10.64
C PHE A 555 34.51 6.22 -11.69
N SER A 556 35.34 7.17 -11.27
CA SER A 556 35.98 8.18 -12.12
C SER A 556 34.98 9.14 -12.78
N VAL A 557 35.34 9.76 -13.92
CA VAL A 557 34.46 10.70 -14.67
C VAL A 557 33.91 10.04 -15.92
N GLY A 558 32.72 10.43 -16.37
CA GLY A 558 32.11 9.95 -17.61
C GLY A 558 30.65 9.50 -17.47
N LYS A 559 30.16 8.74 -18.46
CA LYS A 559 28.76 8.27 -18.53
C LYS A 559 28.40 7.34 -17.36
N THR A 560 29.31 6.45 -16.97
CA THR A 560 29.04 5.44 -15.92
C THR A 560 28.74 6.05 -14.54
N PRO A 561 29.61 6.90 -13.96
CA PRO A 561 29.30 7.55 -12.68
C PRO A 561 28.06 8.46 -12.77
N ALA A 562 27.81 9.07 -13.94
CA ALA A 562 26.62 9.86 -14.16
C ALA A 562 25.33 9.02 -14.03
N VAL A 563 25.30 7.84 -14.63
CA VAL A 563 24.17 6.90 -14.48
C VAL A 563 24.04 6.43 -13.03
N ILE A 564 25.14 6.08 -12.36
CA ILE A 564 25.12 5.63 -10.96
C ILE A 564 24.56 6.73 -10.04
N ALA A 565 25.04 7.98 -10.17
CA ALA A 565 24.53 9.11 -9.41
C ALA A 565 23.03 9.34 -9.68
N THR A 566 22.61 9.24 -10.94
CA THR A 566 21.22 9.37 -11.35
C THR A 566 20.35 8.27 -10.77
N VAL A 567 20.82 7.00 -10.78
CA VAL A 567 20.13 5.87 -10.17
C VAL A 567 19.95 6.10 -8.67
N ILE A 568 21.00 6.47 -7.95
CA ILE A 568 20.91 6.73 -6.49
C ILE A 568 19.86 7.81 -6.23
N PHE A 569 19.85 8.90 -6.99
CA PHE A 569 18.89 9.99 -6.83
C PHE A 569 17.45 9.57 -7.18
N ALA A 570 17.24 8.81 -8.26
CA ALA A 570 15.93 8.46 -8.79
C ALA A 570 15.34 7.16 -8.20
N LEU A 571 16.11 6.39 -7.44
CA LEU A 571 15.71 5.10 -6.90
C LEU A 571 14.64 5.22 -5.80
N ALA A 572 14.70 6.26 -4.98
CA ALA A 572 13.86 6.41 -3.81
C ALA A 572 12.34 6.44 -4.11
N PRO A 573 11.83 7.22 -5.08
CA PRO A 573 10.41 7.18 -5.43
C PRO A 573 9.99 5.82 -5.96
N MET A 574 10.82 5.12 -6.72
CA MET A 574 10.49 3.78 -7.23
C MET A 574 10.26 2.78 -6.10
N ILE A 575 11.16 2.75 -5.11
CA ILE A 575 11.02 1.89 -3.92
C ILE A 575 9.75 2.23 -3.13
N ARG A 576 9.51 3.53 -2.87
CA ARG A 576 8.38 3.98 -2.05
C ARG A 576 7.03 3.69 -2.72
N LEU A 577 6.89 4.02 -3.99
CA LEU A 577 5.63 3.83 -4.72
C LEU A 577 5.35 2.35 -4.98
N THR A 578 6.36 1.53 -5.20
CA THR A 578 6.19 0.06 -5.24
C THR A 578 5.71 -0.47 -3.89
N ALA A 579 6.33 -0.04 -2.79
CA ALA A 579 5.93 -0.48 -1.46
C ALA A 579 4.52 -0.02 -1.10
N LEU A 580 4.15 1.21 -1.43
CA LEU A 580 2.82 1.77 -1.21
C LEU A 580 1.77 0.99 -2.00
N GLY A 581 1.99 0.78 -3.31
CA GLY A 581 1.06 0.07 -4.16
C GLY A 581 0.77 -1.35 -3.68
N ILE A 582 1.78 -2.08 -3.19
CA ILE A 582 1.58 -3.43 -2.62
C ILE A 582 0.84 -3.36 -1.28
N GLN A 583 1.09 -2.34 -0.44
CA GLN A 583 0.41 -2.20 0.85
C GLN A 583 -1.06 -1.78 0.71
N GLU A 584 -1.42 -1.10 -0.36
CA GLU A 584 -2.79 -0.65 -0.66
C GLU A 584 -3.65 -1.75 -1.29
N VAL A 585 -3.07 -2.88 -1.70
CA VAL A 585 -3.85 -4.01 -2.21
C VAL A 585 -4.91 -4.44 -1.19
N PRO A 586 -6.19 -4.54 -1.57
CA PRO A 586 -7.25 -4.97 -0.68
C PRO A 586 -6.96 -6.33 -0.05
N LYS A 587 -7.01 -6.39 1.27
CA LYS A 587 -6.77 -7.65 2.01
C LYS A 587 -7.73 -8.76 1.60
N THR A 588 -8.96 -8.40 1.25
CA THR A 588 -9.99 -9.34 0.76
C THR A 588 -9.56 -10.06 -0.51
N ALA A 589 -8.88 -9.38 -1.44
CA ALA A 589 -8.34 -9.99 -2.65
C ALA A 589 -7.21 -10.99 -2.34
N VAL A 590 -6.33 -10.64 -1.41
CA VAL A 590 -5.25 -11.53 -0.94
C VAL A 590 -5.82 -12.72 -0.17
N GLU A 591 -6.78 -12.49 0.71
CA GLU A 591 -7.47 -13.56 1.47
C GLU A 591 -8.21 -14.53 0.52
N ALA A 592 -8.85 -14.01 -0.54
CA ALA A 592 -9.51 -14.85 -1.53
C ALA A 592 -8.51 -15.78 -2.25
N ALA A 593 -7.38 -15.26 -2.70
CA ALA A 593 -6.34 -16.08 -3.32
C ALA A 593 -5.75 -17.12 -2.34
N LEU A 594 -5.50 -16.71 -1.09
CA LEU A 594 -5.02 -17.62 -0.03
C LEU A 594 -6.03 -18.74 0.28
N ALA A 595 -7.32 -18.43 0.32
CA ALA A 595 -8.38 -19.39 0.59
C ALA A 595 -8.49 -20.47 -0.51
N HIS A 596 -8.11 -20.13 -1.75
CA HIS A 596 -8.04 -21.06 -2.87
C HIS A 596 -6.67 -21.73 -3.04
N GLY A 597 -5.76 -21.59 -2.05
CA GLY A 597 -4.49 -22.30 -2.02
C GLY A 597 -3.34 -21.66 -2.79
N ALA A 598 -3.40 -20.34 -3.09
CA ALA A 598 -2.33 -19.64 -3.78
C ALA A 598 -1.00 -19.67 -3.00
N THR A 599 0.10 -19.86 -3.72
CA THR A 599 1.45 -19.72 -3.19
C THR A 599 1.81 -18.24 -2.99
N PRO A 600 2.77 -17.88 -2.13
CA PRO A 600 3.21 -16.49 -1.96
C PRO A 600 3.65 -15.83 -3.28
N TRP A 601 4.25 -16.59 -4.19
CA TRP A 601 4.66 -16.12 -5.51
C TRP A 601 3.45 -15.86 -6.42
N GLN A 602 2.46 -16.76 -6.41
CA GLN A 602 1.21 -16.55 -7.15
C GLN A 602 0.44 -15.34 -6.63
N ILE A 603 0.40 -15.13 -5.30
CA ILE A 603 -0.21 -13.93 -4.71
C ILE A 603 0.49 -12.67 -5.21
N LEU A 604 1.83 -12.65 -5.17
CA LEU A 604 2.60 -11.51 -5.63
C LEU A 604 2.34 -11.22 -7.12
N THR A 605 2.45 -12.23 -7.99
CA THR A 605 2.41 -12.05 -9.44
C THR A 605 1.01 -11.93 -10.03
N LYS A 606 0.02 -12.61 -9.43
CA LYS A 606 -1.35 -12.69 -9.98
C LYS A 606 -2.35 -11.75 -9.27
N VAL A 607 -2.01 -11.26 -8.07
CA VAL A 607 -2.90 -10.39 -7.29
C VAL A 607 -2.24 -9.07 -6.95
N GLU A 608 -1.11 -9.08 -6.21
CA GLU A 608 -0.51 -7.86 -5.68
C GLU A 608 0.09 -6.96 -6.77
N LEU A 609 0.94 -7.48 -7.66
CA LEU A 609 1.57 -6.69 -8.73
C LEU A 609 0.55 -6.14 -9.74
N PRO A 610 -0.43 -6.91 -10.25
CA PRO A 610 -1.45 -6.36 -11.13
C PRO A 610 -2.30 -5.26 -10.48
N LEU A 611 -2.66 -5.39 -9.20
CA LEU A 611 -3.41 -4.36 -8.48
C LEU A 611 -2.55 -3.15 -8.14
N ALA A 612 -1.26 -3.35 -7.83
CA ALA A 612 -0.29 -2.28 -7.57
C ALA A 612 0.23 -1.58 -8.83
N ALA A 613 -0.14 -2.03 -10.04
CA ALA A 613 0.47 -1.54 -11.28
C ALA A 613 0.24 -0.04 -11.52
N GLY A 614 -0.84 0.56 -11.01
CA GLY A 614 -1.04 2.02 -11.04
C GLY A 614 0.07 2.75 -10.28
N SER A 615 0.35 2.34 -9.05
CA SER A 615 1.42 2.90 -8.22
C SER A 615 2.81 2.60 -8.78
N LEU A 616 3.01 1.44 -9.41
CA LEU A 616 4.26 1.09 -10.11
C LEU A 616 4.51 2.01 -11.31
N LEU A 617 3.52 2.24 -12.15
CA LEU A 617 3.61 3.17 -13.29
C LEU A 617 3.88 4.60 -12.84
N LEU A 618 3.25 5.03 -11.73
CA LEU A 618 3.56 6.32 -11.12
C LEU A 618 5.01 6.38 -10.64
N GLY A 619 5.52 5.28 -10.05
CA GLY A 619 6.93 5.13 -9.66
C GLY A 619 7.88 5.26 -10.84
N ILE A 620 7.60 4.60 -11.94
CA ILE A 620 8.38 4.70 -13.19
C ILE A 620 8.38 6.14 -13.70
N ASN A 621 7.21 6.79 -13.74
CA ASN A 621 7.09 8.17 -14.20
C ASN A 621 7.93 9.12 -13.35
N GLN A 622 7.81 9.02 -12.02
CA GLN A 622 8.58 9.85 -11.10
C GLN A 622 10.09 9.61 -11.23
N THR A 623 10.52 8.37 -11.38
CA THR A 623 11.92 7.99 -11.61
C THR A 623 12.44 8.59 -12.91
N LEU A 624 11.65 8.55 -13.99
CA LEU A 624 12.00 9.15 -15.27
C LEU A 624 12.18 10.67 -15.18
N VAL A 625 11.24 11.37 -14.55
CA VAL A 625 11.29 12.82 -14.36
C VAL A 625 12.52 13.21 -13.54
N MET A 626 12.80 12.48 -12.45
CA MET A 626 13.99 12.71 -11.62
C MET A 626 15.29 12.42 -12.38
N SER A 627 15.33 11.35 -13.19
CA SER A 627 16.51 11.02 -14.01
C SER A 627 16.78 12.12 -15.05
N LEU A 628 15.73 12.66 -15.66
CA LEU A 628 15.88 13.78 -16.61
C LEU A 628 16.35 15.08 -15.94
N SER A 629 15.92 15.35 -14.71
CA SER A 629 16.42 16.51 -13.97
C SER A 629 17.92 16.44 -13.65
N MET A 630 18.46 15.21 -13.56
CA MET A 630 19.90 14.98 -13.35
C MET A 630 20.76 15.14 -14.61
N VAL A 631 20.17 15.20 -15.81
CA VAL A 631 20.93 15.23 -17.09
C VAL A 631 21.92 16.39 -17.16
N VAL A 632 21.50 17.59 -16.75
CA VAL A 632 22.36 18.78 -16.75
C VAL A 632 23.46 18.68 -15.69
N VAL A 633 23.11 18.16 -14.51
CA VAL A 633 24.05 17.94 -13.40
C VAL A 633 25.08 16.86 -13.77
N ALA A 634 24.64 15.79 -14.42
CA ALA A 634 25.49 14.71 -14.91
C ALA A 634 26.50 15.20 -16.00
N ALA A 635 26.15 16.23 -16.75
CA ALA A 635 27.04 16.83 -17.74
C ALA A 635 28.31 17.43 -17.12
N LEU A 636 28.27 17.86 -15.84
CA LEU A 636 29.44 18.35 -15.10
C LEU A 636 30.56 17.30 -14.97
N ILE A 637 30.21 16.05 -14.99
CA ILE A 637 31.14 14.92 -14.86
C ILE A 637 31.35 14.16 -16.18
N GLY A 638 31.01 14.82 -17.31
CA GLY A 638 31.27 14.28 -18.64
C GLY A 638 30.26 13.30 -19.20
N ALA A 639 28.98 13.38 -18.80
CA ALA A 639 27.95 12.46 -19.28
C ALA A 639 27.58 12.61 -20.76
N GLY A 640 27.85 13.76 -21.39
CA GLY A 640 27.47 14.04 -22.77
C GLY A 640 25.97 14.35 -22.95
N GLY A 641 25.48 14.24 -24.21
CA GLY A 641 24.06 14.50 -24.55
C GLY A 641 23.63 15.96 -24.49
N LEU A 642 22.30 16.22 -24.43
CA LEU A 642 21.72 17.57 -24.38
C LEU A 642 22.13 18.37 -23.15
N GLY A 643 22.38 17.70 -22.02
CA GLY A 643 22.88 18.37 -20.80
C GLY A 643 24.24 19.04 -21.00
N TYR A 644 25.10 18.39 -21.80
CA TYR A 644 26.40 18.95 -22.16
C TYR A 644 26.27 20.26 -23.00
N ASP A 645 25.31 20.28 -23.93
CA ASP A 645 25.04 21.47 -24.75
C ASP A 645 24.56 22.65 -23.88
N VAL A 646 23.62 22.39 -22.95
CA VAL A 646 23.17 23.39 -21.97
C VAL A 646 24.31 23.89 -21.11
N MET A 647 25.18 23.00 -20.62
CA MET A 647 26.31 23.34 -19.77
C MET A 647 27.38 24.14 -20.52
N THR A 648 27.64 23.78 -21.79
CA THR A 648 28.59 24.48 -22.67
C THR A 648 28.08 25.87 -23.02
N ALA A 649 26.80 26.01 -23.32
CA ALA A 649 26.15 27.28 -23.58
C ALA A 649 26.19 28.19 -22.33
N LEU A 650 25.98 27.65 -21.13
CA LEU A 650 26.11 28.40 -19.88
C LEU A 650 27.54 28.91 -19.64
N ARG A 651 28.56 28.06 -19.84
CA ARG A 651 29.97 28.40 -19.70
C ARG A 651 30.39 29.50 -20.67
N ASN A 652 29.88 29.45 -21.91
CA ASN A 652 30.23 30.39 -22.97
C ASN A 652 29.30 31.61 -23.03
N ILE A 653 28.36 31.74 -22.06
CA ILE A 653 27.39 32.86 -21.98
C ILE A 653 26.52 32.94 -23.26
N LYS A 654 26.26 31.81 -23.91
CA LYS A 654 25.42 31.70 -25.12
C LYS A 654 23.96 31.35 -24.77
N GLY A 655 23.21 32.31 -24.25
CA GLY A 655 21.86 32.11 -23.75
C GLY A 655 20.90 31.46 -24.76
N GLY A 656 20.96 31.85 -26.05
CA GLY A 656 20.10 31.30 -27.10
C GLY A 656 20.33 29.79 -27.34
N GLU A 657 21.60 29.36 -27.48
CA GLU A 657 21.94 27.94 -27.67
C GLU A 657 21.49 27.10 -26.44
N GLY A 658 21.71 27.63 -25.23
CA GLY A 658 21.32 26.99 -23.99
C GLY A 658 19.80 26.81 -23.85
N MET A 659 19.02 27.83 -24.23
CA MET A 659 17.54 27.76 -24.22
C MET A 659 17.02 26.74 -25.23
N LEU A 660 17.61 26.67 -26.44
CA LEU A 660 17.18 25.68 -27.44
C LEU A 660 17.50 24.25 -27.00
N ALA A 661 18.68 23.99 -26.44
CA ALA A 661 19.03 22.68 -25.89
C ALA A 661 18.18 22.33 -24.65
N GLY A 662 17.88 23.31 -23.80
CA GLY A 662 16.99 23.13 -22.65
C GLY A 662 15.55 22.76 -23.06
N ALA A 663 15.02 23.40 -24.10
CA ALA A 663 13.72 23.06 -24.65
C ALA A 663 13.68 21.61 -25.18
N ALA A 664 14.76 21.12 -25.83
CA ALA A 664 14.89 19.74 -26.27
C ALA A 664 14.82 18.76 -25.08
N ILE A 665 15.48 19.06 -23.93
CA ILE A 665 15.37 18.26 -22.70
C ILE A 665 13.93 18.24 -22.18
N VAL A 666 13.24 19.39 -22.20
CA VAL A 666 11.83 19.47 -21.77
C VAL A 666 10.95 18.59 -22.65
N PHE A 667 11.16 18.55 -23.96
CA PHE A 667 10.40 17.65 -24.84
C PHE A 667 10.70 16.17 -24.56
N CYS A 668 11.95 15.81 -24.26
CA CYS A 668 12.31 14.46 -23.84
C CYS A 668 11.63 14.04 -22.54
N ALA A 669 11.34 14.98 -21.65
CA ALA A 669 10.62 14.75 -20.40
C ALA A 669 9.10 14.67 -20.61
N LEU A 670 8.54 15.64 -21.34
CA LEU A 670 7.12 15.86 -21.48
C LEU A 670 6.41 14.72 -22.22
N ILE A 671 6.99 14.19 -23.28
CA ILE A 671 6.34 13.16 -24.11
C ILE A 671 6.14 11.86 -23.33
N PRO A 672 7.18 11.22 -22.73
CA PRO A 672 6.98 10.01 -21.93
C PRO A 672 6.07 10.24 -20.72
N ASP A 673 6.22 11.37 -20.00
CA ASP A 673 5.37 11.72 -18.86
C ASP A 673 3.87 11.73 -19.26
N ARG A 674 3.53 12.41 -20.38
CA ARG A 674 2.15 12.48 -20.86
C ARG A 674 1.59 11.15 -21.32
N ILE A 675 2.42 10.31 -21.96
CA ILE A 675 2.03 8.96 -22.37
C ILE A 675 1.72 8.10 -21.12
N ILE A 676 2.60 8.12 -20.12
CA ILE A 676 2.41 7.36 -18.87
C ILE A 676 1.17 7.86 -18.11
N GLN A 677 1.01 9.18 -17.97
CA GLN A 677 -0.17 9.76 -17.31
C GLN A 677 -1.48 9.43 -18.04
N ALA A 678 -1.47 9.41 -19.37
CA ALA A 678 -2.65 9.02 -20.16
C ALA A 678 -3.02 7.56 -19.94
N THR A 679 -2.02 6.68 -19.90
CA THR A 679 -2.20 5.24 -19.63
C THR A 679 -2.77 5.04 -18.21
N LEU A 680 -2.26 5.77 -17.21
CA LEU A 680 -2.80 5.75 -15.85
C LEU A 680 -4.27 6.19 -15.80
N ARG A 681 -4.60 7.32 -16.45
CA ARG A 681 -5.99 7.83 -16.51
C ARG A 681 -6.95 6.88 -17.22
N GLN A 682 -6.52 6.20 -18.29
CA GLN A 682 -7.33 5.18 -18.95
C GLN A 682 -7.63 4.02 -18.00
N ARG A 683 -6.61 3.56 -17.26
CA ARG A 683 -6.74 2.47 -16.29
C ARG A 683 -7.62 2.86 -15.10
N ASP A 684 -7.46 4.08 -14.57
CA ASP A 684 -8.30 4.58 -13.46
C ASP A 684 -9.77 4.73 -13.90
N ARG A 685 -10.03 5.14 -15.13
CA ARG A 685 -11.38 5.19 -15.68
C ARG A 685 -12.01 3.81 -15.77
N THR A 686 -11.26 2.79 -16.18
CA THR A 686 -11.77 1.41 -16.19
C THR A 686 -12.01 0.85 -14.78
N LEU A 687 -11.30 1.37 -13.76
CA LEU A 687 -11.46 0.95 -12.35
C LEU A 687 -12.51 1.78 -11.58
N HIS A 688 -12.78 3.03 -11.97
CA HIS A 688 -13.63 3.99 -11.25
C HIS A 688 -14.95 4.35 -11.97
N GLN A 689 -15.15 3.92 -13.21
CA GLN A 689 -16.47 4.03 -13.87
C GLN A 689 -17.45 2.94 -13.41
N SER A 690 -17.12 2.32 -12.32
CA SER A 690 -17.87 1.29 -11.63
C SER A 690 -18.62 1.82 -10.41
#